data_23ca472df311fbd4d1ae12dab40f72d7
#
_entry.id   23ca472df311fbd4d1ae12dab40f72d7
#
_cell.length_a   1.000
_cell.length_b   1.000
_cell.length_c   1.000
_cell.angle_alpha   90.00
_cell.angle_beta   90.00
_cell.angle_gamma   90.00
#
_symmetry.space_group_name_H-M   'P 1'
#
loop_
_entity.id
_entity.type
_entity.pdbx_description
1 polymer ?
#
loop_
_entity_poly.entity_id
_entity_poly.type
_entity_poly.pdbx_seq_one_letter_code
_entity_poly.pdbx_strand_id
1 'polypeptide(L)'
;MDRNRLRHEVAQRFADVLKQDSRALSLLQLLADDAHAAGPADRAHWSGPFAALAEDAAHLRGIDAPQDSVGIWERDAATGDFVRAQRHVDLWRFCANVERIGKKGTRKRIAWLGESVARGFFFDPAYAPAQVLEQQLSALGEPVEVVDLAQSNCDPWWLAHVAASTPLLEADAVVVFAGNNWRLGELAGSAPEPYVVDGELIEAEHGFARILERQHRKLDALAAQVVGRLADVTIGAGIPLVLVVPEINVADWINCPAGTLDVPPLSAGDTQRWVDAYDDARRALDRQAYADAEERIRLAIALDGGTSSASLDLLGRALRGQGRRMDDAYRTLRQSRDVIDDTRIVPSVFANVADTIRRVGAERGAHIVDLPRVFAERTGDPLPGRRLFLDYCHHTAEGIRLATTATAQTLLPLLFERDAPFDALLAAAPSPEREQEGWAHLLAGIHNAHWGQEAELCSHHFREAGQAAPEIADDAIRQVYDAYRGRTTPSLVPAFDKLSANPIAETYLVGFGVLSRNAFREAPLLAALTDAFPALGEHSPDPDYTLGELATLDLLDAHWSDLKDRNRWYRRAYRAAYALASSFTFVAAAPRALSIALTCRIPDARHADRVALELNGQAIGAADVGSAWTSLRFEVPAHAVVHGINQLSIRWPNVPHDDRRAQLRRDFEAGARIDIRTHFAHLHHLTLSTAA
;
A
#
# COMPACT_ATOMS: atom_id res chain seq x y z
N MET A 1 -5.24 -29.89 33.77
CA MET A 1 -4.52 -28.63 33.67
C MET A 1 -5.22 -27.81 32.60
N ASP A 2 -5.69 -26.63 32.94
CA ASP A 2 -6.46 -25.78 32.01
C ASP A 2 -5.55 -25.36 30.83
N ARG A 3 -5.99 -25.68 29.62
CA ARG A 3 -5.24 -25.44 28.36
C ARG A 3 -4.98 -23.94 28.10
N ASN A 4 -5.89 -23.10 28.59
CA ASN A 4 -5.75 -21.66 28.48
C ASN A 4 -4.72 -21.09 29.47
N ARG A 5 -4.65 -21.66 30.68
CA ARG A 5 -3.64 -21.30 31.68
C ARG A 5 -2.24 -21.72 31.22
N LEU A 6 -2.10 -22.89 30.60
CA LEU A 6 -0.82 -23.33 30.04
C LEU A 6 -0.38 -22.44 28.87
N ARG A 7 -1.30 -22.08 27.99
CA ARG A 7 -1.01 -21.14 26.89
C ARG A 7 -0.55 -19.78 27.41
N HIS A 8 -1.18 -19.26 28.45
CA HIS A 8 -0.83 -17.98 29.05
C HIS A 8 0.55 -18.04 29.72
N GLU A 9 0.86 -19.10 30.48
CA GLU A 9 2.17 -19.29 31.11
C GLU A 9 3.28 -19.49 30.07
N VAL A 10 3.01 -20.20 28.98
CA VAL A 10 3.95 -20.37 27.87
C VAL A 10 4.18 -19.04 27.16
N ALA A 11 3.12 -18.30 26.83
CA ALA A 11 3.23 -16.98 26.19
C ALA A 11 4.03 -15.99 27.06
N GLN A 12 3.82 -16.01 28.37
CA GLN A 12 4.52 -15.14 29.31
C GLN A 12 6.01 -15.49 29.42
N ARG A 13 6.35 -16.78 29.49
CA ARG A 13 7.75 -17.24 29.47
C ARG A 13 8.44 -16.91 28.14
N PHE A 14 7.73 -17.04 27.02
CA PHE A 14 8.25 -16.63 25.72
C PHE A 14 8.49 -15.13 25.66
N ALA A 15 7.56 -14.33 26.16
CA ALA A 15 7.74 -12.88 26.22
C ALA A 15 8.97 -12.49 27.04
N ASP A 16 9.24 -13.17 28.15
CA ASP A 16 10.41 -12.90 28.99
C ASP A 16 11.73 -13.31 28.32
N VAL A 17 11.74 -14.40 27.56
CA VAL A 17 12.90 -14.80 26.74
C VAL A 17 13.14 -13.80 25.62
N LEU A 18 12.07 -13.31 24.97
CA LEU A 18 12.13 -12.35 23.88
C LEU A 18 12.63 -10.97 24.34
N LYS A 19 12.31 -10.56 25.57
CA LYS A 19 12.86 -9.34 26.18
C LYS A 19 14.38 -9.42 26.41
N GLN A 20 14.93 -10.65 26.53
CA GLN A 20 16.34 -10.88 26.81
C GLN A 20 17.20 -11.11 25.57
N ASP A 21 16.63 -11.59 24.47
CA ASP A 21 17.36 -11.85 23.23
C ASP A 21 16.46 -11.67 21.99
N SER A 22 16.66 -10.55 21.27
CA SER A 22 15.92 -10.26 20.04
C SER A 22 16.12 -11.32 18.93
N ARG A 23 17.24 -12.05 18.97
CA ARG A 23 17.49 -13.15 18.01
C ARG A 23 16.58 -14.35 18.25
N ALA A 24 16.10 -14.54 19.48
CA ALA A 24 15.13 -15.60 19.78
C ALA A 24 13.79 -15.34 19.05
N LEU A 25 13.42 -14.08 18.87
CA LEU A 25 12.23 -13.69 18.11
C LEU A 25 12.38 -14.04 16.62
N SER A 26 13.52 -13.67 16.03
CA SER A 26 13.81 -13.98 14.63
C SER A 26 13.84 -15.50 14.39
N LEU A 27 14.39 -16.26 15.33
CA LEU A 27 14.41 -17.73 15.27
C LEU A 27 13.00 -18.32 15.39
N LEU A 28 12.17 -17.80 16.30
CA LEU A 28 10.80 -18.26 16.46
C LEU A 28 9.92 -17.92 15.25
N GLN A 29 10.15 -16.76 14.64
CA GLN A 29 9.49 -16.38 13.40
C GLN A 29 9.90 -17.32 12.26
N LEU A 30 11.19 -17.65 12.17
CA LEU A 30 11.72 -18.60 11.20
C LEU A 30 11.11 -20.01 11.40
N LEU A 31 10.99 -20.46 12.64
CA LEU A 31 10.38 -21.74 13.00
C LEU A 31 8.85 -21.72 12.79
N ALA A 32 8.18 -20.61 13.04
CA ALA A 32 6.75 -20.45 12.76
C ALA A 32 6.48 -20.44 11.26
N ASP A 33 7.33 -19.76 10.49
CA ASP A 33 7.27 -19.73 9.03
C ASP A 33 7.56 -21.11 8.43
N ASP A 34 8.46 -21.91 9.03
CA ASP A 34 8.72 -23.30 8.64
C ASP A 34 7.57 -24.25 8.99
N ALA A 35 6.93 -24.08 10.14
CA ALA A 35 5.77 -24.88 10.52
C ALA A 35 4.54 -24.63 9.62
N HIS A 36 4.44 -23.45 9.03
CA HIS A 36 3.38 -23.10 8.08
C HIS A 36 3.70 -23.46 6.62
N ALA A 37 4.93 -23.84 6.33
CA ALA A 37 5.38 -24.15 4.98
C ALA A 37 4.92 -25.50 4.41
N ALA A 38 4.27 -26.31 5.20
CA ALA A 38 3.99 -27.71 4.85
C ALA A 38 2.60 -27.96 4.23
N GLY A 39 1.80 -26.93 3.88
CA GLY A 39 0.45 -27.17 3.41
C GLY A 39 -0.16 -26.09 2.50
N PRO A 40 -1.35 -26.34 1.93
CA PRO A 40 -2.09 -25.38 1.10
C PRO A 40 -2.52 -24.10 1.82
N ALA A 41 -2.25 -23.99 3.13
CA ALA A 41 -2.50 -22.82 3.95
C ALA A 41 -1.61 -21.61 3.61
N ASP A 42 -0.55 -21.76 2.82
CA ASP A 42 0.35 -20.66 2.43
C ASP A 42 -0.32 -19.61 1.54
N ARG A 43 -1.37 -19.97 0.81
CA ARG A 43 -2.14 -19.03 -0.01
C ARG A 43 -3.02 -18.10 0.84
N ALA A 44 -3.52 -18.61 1.96
CA ALA A 44 -4.40 -17.87 2.87
C ALA A 44 -3.71 -16.71 3.60
N HIS A 45 -2.38 -16.73 3.69
CA HIS A 45 -1.63 -15.72 4.45
C HIS A 45 -1.39 -14.41 3.70
N TRP A 46 -1.40 -14.43 2.36
CA TRP A 46 -1.16 -13.22 1.56
C TRP A 46 -2.41 -12.38 1.32
N SER A 47 -3.51 -13.04 1.15
CA SER A 47 -4.82 -12.43 0.98
C SER A 47 -5.61 -12.37 2.29
N GLY A 48 -5.03 -12.84 3.39
CA GLY A 48 -5.75 -12.98 4.65
C GLY A 48 -7.02 -13.81 4.47
N PRO A 49 -8.10 -13.49 5.18
CA PRO A 49 -9.38 -14.18 5.01
C PRO A 49 -9.98 -14.06 3.60
N PHE A 50 -9.46 -13.16 2.76
CA PHE A 50 -9.91 -13.00 1.37
C PHE A 50 -9.34 -14.07 0.41
N ALA A 51 -8.29 -14.82 0.77
CA ALA A 51 -7.83 -15.92 -0.08
C ALA A 51 -8.90 -16.99 -0.25
N ALA A 52 -9.57 -17.33 0.84
CA ALA A 52 -10.68 -18.27 0.79
C ALA A 52 -11.83 -17.71 -0.07
N LEU A 53 -12.15 -16.40 0.08
CA LEU A 53 -13.15 -15.74 -0.75
C LEU A 53 -12.70 -15.61 -2.21
N ALA A 54 -11.42 -15.39 -2.49
CA ALA A 54 -10.91 -15.32 -3.86
C ALA A 54 -10.88 -16.69 -4.54
N GLU A 55 -10.59 -17.76 -3.82
CA GLU A 55 -10.74 -19.14 -4.31
C GLU A 55 -12.23 -19.46 -4.56
N ASP A 56 -13.11 -19.08 -3.62
CA ASP A 56 -14.55 -19.19 -3.77
C ASP A 56 -15.04 -18.29 -4.91
N ALA A 57 -14.54 -17.05 -5.05
CA ALA A 57 -14.90 -16.14 -6.11
C ALA A 57 -14.51 -16.67 -7.51
N ALA A 58 -13.38 -17.36 -7.64
CA ALA A 58 -13.01 -18.01 -8.89
C ALA A 58 -14.01 -19.13 -9.27
N HIS A 59 -14.58 -19.82 -8.28
CA HIS A 59 -15.66 -20.79 -8.48
C HIS A 59 -17.01 -20.12 -8.78
N LEU A 60 -17.19 -18.84 -8.40
CA LEU A 60 -18.42 -18.09 -8.64
C LEU A 60 -18.60 -17.60 -10.09
N ARG A 61 -17.61 -17.81 -10.96
CA ARG A 61 -17.74 -17.53 -12.39
C ARG A 61 -18.86 -18.38 -12.98
N GLY A 62 -20.00 -17.75 -13.24
CA GLY A 62 -21.16 -18.42 -13.81
C GLY A 62 -22.08 -19.12 -12.80
N ILE A 63 -21.86 -18.96 -11.49
CA ILE A 63 -22.83 -19.41 -10.49
C ILE A 63 -24.00 -18.43 -10.43
N ASP A 64 -25.22 -18.98 -10.33
CA ASP A 64 -26.44 -18.20 -10.15
C ASP A 64 -26.37 -17.33 -8.88
N ALA A 65 -27.11 -16.21 -8.90
CA ALA A 65 -27.23 -15.34 -7.74
C ALA A 65 -27.70 -16.12 -6.53
N PRO A 66 -27.14 -15.86 -5.34
CA PRO A 66 -27.62 -16.49 -4.10
C PRO A 66 -29.08 -16.12 -3.86
N GLN A 67 -29.85 -17.05 -3.28
CA GLN A 67 -31.29 -16.87 -3.05
C GLN A 67 -31.61 -16.33 -1.64
N ASP A 68 -30.66 -16.39 -0.74
CA ASP A 68 -30.84 -16.17 0.70
C ASP A 68 -29.73 -15.35 1.36
N SER A 69 -28.78 -14.85 0.57
CA SER A 69 -27.66 -14.04 1.09
C SER A 69 -27.28 -12.90 0.16
N VAL A 70 -26.78 -11.81 0.75
CA VAL A 70 -26.16 -10.67 0.05
C VAL A 70 -24.74 -10.50 0.61
N GLY A 71 -23.75 -11.00 -0.11
CA GLY A 71 -22.38 -11.04 0.39
C GLY A 71 -22.29 -11.80 1.71
N ILE A 72 -21.88 -11.10 2.80
CA ILE A 72 -21.75 -11.68 4.15
C ILE A 72 -23.04 -11.62 4.98
N TRP A 73 -24.13 -11.07 4.45
CA TRP A 73 -25.42 -10.95 5.13
C TRP A 73 -26.34 -12.06 4.67
N GLU A 74 -26.85 -12.84 5.63
CA GLU A 74 -27.79 -13.93 5.39
C GLU A 74 -29.19 -13.54 5.82
N ARG A 75 -30.19 -14.10 5.14
CA ARG A 75 -31.60 -13.86 5.46
C ARG A 75 -31.98 -14.50 6.78
N ASP A 76 -32.40 -13.69 7.75
CA ASP A 76 -33.00 -14.14 8.99
C ASP A 76 -34.40 -14.68 8.74
N ALA A 77 -34.61 -15.97 8.99
CA ALA A 77 -35.88 -16.64 8.74
C ALA A 77 -37.06 -16.08 9.57
N ALA A 78 -36.78 -15.48 10.74
CA ALA A 78 -37.82 -14.96 11.62
C ALA A 78 -38.29 -13.57 11.18
N THR A 79 -37.38 -12.69 10.76
CA THR A 79 -37.71 -11.30 10.41
C THR A 79 -37.77 -11.07 8.90
N GLY A 80 -37.04 -11.88 8.14
CA GLY A 80 -36.82 -11.73 6.69
C GLY A 80 -35.81 -10.65 6.32
N ASP A 81 -35.15 -10.01 7.33
CA ASP A 81 -34.05 -9.08 7.13
C ASP A 81 -32.77 -9.84 6.78
N PHE A 82 -31.76 -9.14 6.25
CA PHE A 82 -30.43 -9.70 6.10
C PHE A 82 -29.56 -9.27 7.27
N VAL A 83 -28.90 -10.22 7.94
CA VAL A 83 -28.03 -9.98 9.10
C VAL A 83 -26.64 -10.54 8.84
N ARG A 84 -25.61 -9.92 9.40
CA ARG A 84 -24.24 -10.43 9.30
C ARG A 84 -24.17 -11.87 9.78
N ALA A 85 -23.73 -12.77 8.91
CA ALA A 85 -23.61 -14.17 9.25
C ALA A 85 -22.40 -14.43 10.15
N GLN A 86 -22.63 -15.12 11.27
CA GLN A 86 -21.59 -15.43 12.25
C GLN A 86 -20.44 -16.25 11.64
N ARG A 87 -20.71 -17.05 10.62
CA ARG A 87 -19.68 -17.81 9.91
C ARG A 87 -18.66 -16.93 9.18
N HIS A 88 -18.98 -15.65 8.97
CA HIS A 88 -18.12 -14.66 8.30
C HIS A 88 -17.52 -13.64 9.28
N VAL A 89 -17.47 -13.94 10.58
CA VAL A 89 -16.99 -13.00 11.61
C VAL A 89 -15.59 -12.46 11.32
N ASP A 90 -14.70 -13.27 10.74
CA ASP A 90 -13.34 -12.87 10.37
C ASP A 90 -13.30 -11.82 9.25
N LEU A 91 -14.39 -11.70 8.48
CA LEU A 91 -14.54 -10.75 7.38
C LEU A 91 -15.19 -9.44 7.82
N TRP A 92 -15.88 -9.41 8.95
CA TRP A 92 -16.66 -8.25 9.36
C TRP A 92 -15.85 -6.95 9.38
N ARG A 93 -14.62 -7.02 9.85
CA ARG A 93 -13.71 -5.87 9.91
C ARG A 93 -13.34 -5.28 8.54
N PHE A 94 -13.50 -6.08 7.48
CA PHE A 94 -13.20 -5.66 6.10
C PHE A 94 -14.43 -5.15 5.35
N CYS A 95 -15.62 -5.45 5.83
CA CYS A 95 -16.89 -5.05 5.24
C CYS A 95 -17.43 -3.77 5.87
N ALA A 96 -18.33 -3.11 5.17
CA ALA A 96 -19.07 -1.98 5.69
C ALA A 96 -19.72 -2.30 7.05
N ASN A 97 -19.80 -1.32 7.96
CA ASN A 97 -20.31 -1.53 9.32
C ASN A 97 -21.85 -1.54 9.35
N VAL A 98 -22.46 -2.44 8.58
CA VAL A 98 -23.90 -2.67 8.50
C VAL A 98 -24.22 -3.98 9.18
N GLU A 99 -24.85 -3.95 10.35
CA GLU A 99 -25.20 -5.18 11.08
C GLU A 99 -26.43 -5.87 10.49
N ARG A 100 -27.40 -5.08 10.03
CA ARG A 100 -28.70 -5.54 9.53
C ARG A 100 -29.16 -4.68 8.36
N ILE A 101 -29.69 -5.34 7.33
CA ILE A 101 -30.38 -4.72 6.21
C ILE A 101 -31.86 -5.11 6.32
N GLY A 102 -32.70 -4.15 6.67
CA GLY A 102 -34.12 -4.36 6.83
C GLY A 102 -34.87 -4.52 5.49
N LYS A 103 -36.14 -4.92 5.59
CA LYS A 103 -37.04 -4.90 4.42
C LYS A 103 -37.14 -3.50 3.86
N LYS A 104 -37.24 -3.39 2.54
CA LYS A 104 -37.41 -2.10 1.87
C LYS A 104 -38.70 -1.42 2.31
N GLY A 105 -38.56 -0.14 2.70
CA GLY A 105 -39.69 0.74 2.96
C GLY A 105 -40.14 1.50 1.71
N THR A 106 -40.65 2.74 1.93
CA THR A 106 -41.12 3.61 0.86
C THR A 106 -40.01 4.43 0.20
N ARG A 107 -38.83 4.48 0.81
CA ARG A 107 -37.67 5.21 0.28
C ARG A 107 -37.08 4.50 -0.94
N LYS A 108 -36.50 5.28 -1.84
CA LYS A 108 -35.64 4.72 -2.88
C LYS A 108 -34.43 4.06 -2.25
N ARG A 109 -34.12 2.85 -2.65
CA ARG A 109 -32.99 2.08 -2.11
C ARG A 109 -31.86 1.99 -3.13
N ILE A 110 -30.68 2.45 -2.76
CA ILE A 110 -29.47 2.38 -3.54
C ILE A 110 -28.55 1.32 -2.90
N ALA A 111 -28.15 0.32 -3.65
CA ALA A 111 -27.11 -0.62 -3.23
C ALA A 111 -25.74 -0.01 -3.59
N TRP A 112 -24.92 0.28 -2.57
CA TRP A 112 -23.58 0.86 -2.71
C TRP A 112 -22.54 -0.23 -2.55
N LEU A 113 -21.87 -0.57 -3.65
CA LEU A 113 -20.86 -1.62 -3.71
C LEU A 113 -19.49 -1.04 -4.05
N GLY A 114 -18.44 -1.72 -3.65
CA GLY A 114 -17.11 -1.37 -4.09
C GLY A 114 -16.02 -1.84 -3.14
N GLU A 115 -14.86 -1.27 -3.35
CA GLU A 115 -13.63 -1.58 -2.64
C GLU A 115 -13.42 -0.65 -1.43
N SER A 116 -12.21 -0.60 -0.89
CA SER A 116 -11.86 0.28 0.25
C SER A 116 -12.15 1.76 -0.01
N VAL A 117 -12.06 2.23 -1.25
CA VAL A 117 -12.43 3.59 -1.66
C VAL A 117 -13.93 3.85 -1.51
N ALA A 118 -14.77 2.85 -1.80
CA ALA A 118 -16.22 2.92 -1.62
C ALA A 118 -16.61 2.83 -0.14
N ARG A 119 -15.83 2.10 0.66
CA ARG A 119 -16.01 1.98 2.10
C ARG A 119 -15.65 3.25 2.86
N GLY A 120 -14.75 4.09 2.31
CA GLY A 120 -14.23 5.28 2.99
C GLY A 120 -13.08 4.95 3.95
N PHE A 121 -12.13 4.14 3.47
CA PHE A 121 -10.96 3.71 4.24
C PHE A 121 -10.25 4.89 4.92
N PHE A 122 -9.95 4.75 6.19
CA PHE A 122 -9.52 5.71 7.21
C PHE A 122 -10.62 6.57 7.83
N PHE A 123 -11.79 6.69 7.22
CA PHE A 123 -12.92 7.43 7.78
C PHE A 123 -14.03 6.53 8.32
N ASP A 124 -14.15 5.30 7.75
CA ASP A 124 -15.19 4.38 8.19
C ASP A 124 -14.98 3.91 9.64
N PRO A 125 -16.02 3.60 10.42
CA PRO A 125 -17.42 3.61 10.01
C PRO A 125 -18.12 4.97 10.20
N ALA A 126 -17.42 5.98 10.66
CA ALA A 126 -18.04 7.22 11.12
C ALA A 126 -18.38 8.20 9.98
N TYR A 127 -17.63 8.14 8.86
CA TYR A 127 -17.84 8.98 7.69
C TYR A 127 -17.58 8.18 6.41
N ALA A 128 -18.53 7.30 6.07
CA ALA A 128 -18.45 6.48 4.86
C ALA A 128 -19.12 7.17 3.66
N PRO A 129 -18.60 7.00 2.42
CA PRO A 129 -19.18 7.60 1.21
C PRO A 129 -20.67 7.26 1.01
N ALA A 130 -21.11 6.05 1.37
CA ALA A 130 -22.51 5.66 1.34
C ALA A 130 -23.38 6.55 2.24
N GLN A 131 -22.91 6.85 3.46
CA GLN A 131 -23.61 7.73 4.41
C GLN A 131 -23.61 9.18 3.92
N VAL A 132 -22.50 9.65 3.32
CA VAL A 132 -22.41 10.99 2.72
C VAL A 132 -23.41 11.12 1.61
N LEU A 133 -23.52 10.14 0.72
CA LEU A 133 -24.49 10.12 -0.39
C LEU A 133 -25.94 10.13 0.14
N GLU A 134 -26.26 9.30 1.13
CA GLU A 134 -27.60 9.25 1.74
C GLU A 134 -28.01 10.60 2.35
N GLN A 135 -27.12 11.20 3.16
CA GLN A 135 -27.36 12.49 3.78
C GLN A 135 -27.48 13.63 2.76
N GLN A 136 -26.62 13.60 1.73
CA GLN A 136 -26.61 14.59 0.66
C GLN A 136 -27.94 14.60 -0.12
N LEU A 137 -28.42 13.44 -0.55
CA LEU A 137 -29.70 13.33 -1.25
C LEU A 137 -30.88 13.66 -0.34
N SER A 138 -30.86 13.19 0.91
CA SER A 138 -31.89 13.48 1.91
C SER A 138 -31.99 14.98 2.23
N ALA A 139 -30.86 15.69 2.28
CA ALA A 139 -30.85 17.16 2.50
C ALA A 139 -31.50 17.94 1.34
N LEU A 140 -31.59 17.35 0.16
CA LEU A 140 -32.30 17.90 -1.00
C LEU A 140 -33.79 17.54 -1.02
N GLY A 141 -34.28 16.84 -0.01
CA GLY A 141 -35.68 16.41 0.13
C GLY A 141 -36.01 15.09 -0.57
N GLU A 142 -35.00 14.34 -1.03
CA GLU A 142 -35.19 13.05 -1.69
C GLU A 142 -35.05 11.89 -0.68
N PRO A 143 -36.11 11.14 -0.39
CA PRO A 143 -36.06 10.07 0.60
C PRO A 143 -35.35 8.84 0.07
N VAL A 144 -34.07 8.71 0.34
CA VAL A 144 -33.27 7.56 -0.04
C VAL A 144 -32.82 6.72 1.16
N GLU A 145 -32.45 5.51 0.89
CA GLU A 145 -31.71 4.60 1.76
C GLU A 145 -30.54 4.03 0.99
N VAL A 146 -29.32 4.27 1.46
CA VAL A 146 -28.12 3.72 0.86
C VAL A 146 -27.65 2.51 1.66
N VAL A 147 -27.78 1.33 1.08
CA VAL A 147 -27.30 0.08 1.69
C VAL A 147 -25.82 -0.08 1.34
N ASP A 148 -24.96 0.11 2.32
CA ASP A 148 -23.52 0.00 2.16
C ASP A 148 -23.09 -1.48 2.20
N LEU A 149 -22.61 -1.98 1.06
CA LEU A 149 -22.08 -3.32 0.84
C LEU A 149 -20.59 -3.31 0.51
N ALA A 150 -19.91 -2.17 0.70
CA ALA A 150 -18.52 -2.01 0.35
C ALA A 150 -17.61 -2.90 1.21
N GLN A 151 -16.49 -3.34 0.62
CA GLN A 151 -15.56 -4.25 1.26
C GLN A 151 -14.11 -3.89 0.88
N SER A 152 -13.26 -3.67 1.89
CA SER A 152 -11.83 -3.49 1.67
C SER A 152 -11.20 -4.75 1.08
N ASN A 153 -10.22 -4.59 0.17
CA ASN A 153 -9.56 -5.69 -0.55
C ASN A 153 -10.53 -6.60 -1.33
N CYS A 154 -11.64 -6.05 -1.80
CA CYS A 154 -12.66 -6.81 -2.51
C CYS A 154 -12.12 -7.37 -3.83
N ASP A 155 -12.29 -8.67 -4.03
CA ASP A 155 -12.03 -9.34 -5.31
C ASP A 155 -13.10 -8.95 -6.34
N PRO A 156 -12.74 -8.73 -7.63
CA PRO A 156 -13.70 -8.33 -8.66
C PRO A 156 -14.80 -9.34 -8.92
N TRP A 157 -14.55 -10.65 -8.76
CA TRP A 157 -15.58 -11.68 -8.92
C TRP A 157 -16.52 -11.74 -7.72
N TRP A 158 -15.98 -11.55 -6.51
CA TRP A 158 -16.81 -11.40 -5.31
C TRP A 158 -17.72 -10.17 -5.42
N LEU A 159 -17.18 -9.05 -5.93
CA LEU A 159 -17.97 -7.86 -6.21
C LEU A 159 -19.13 -8.15 -7.17
N ALA A 160 -18.88 -8.87 -8.26
CA ALA A 160 -19.90 -9.27 -9.21
C ALA A 160 -20.93 -10.24 -8.58
N HIS A 161 -20.50 -11.11 -7.67
CA HIS A 161 -21.38 -12.00 -6.91
C HIS A 161 -22.31 -11.22 -5.98
N VAL A 162 -21.77 -10.25 -5.23
CA VAL A 162 -22.60 -9.37 -4.38
C VAL A 162 -23.57 -8.55 -5.24
N ALA A 163 -23.13 -8.04 -6.40
CA ALA A 163 -24.01 -7.33 -7.33
C ALA A 163 -25.18 -8.21 -7.82
N ALA A 164 -24.93 -9.50 -8.08
CA ALA A 164 -25.97 -10.44 -8.50
C ALA A 164 -27.05 -10.66 -7.44
N SER A 165 -26.77 -10.39 -6.17
CA SER A 165 -27.73 -10.52 -5.06
C SER A 165 -28.51 -9.23 -4.76
N THR A 166 -28.20 -8.10 -5.40
CA THR A 166 -28.89 -6.82 -5.16
C THR A 166 -30.41 -6.83 -5.47
N PRO A 167 -30.94 -7.66 -6.37
CA PRO A 167 -32.39 -7.81 -6.53
C PRO A 167 -33.10 -8.29 -5.26
N LEU A 168 -32.41 -9.06 -4.40
CA LEU A 168 -32.96 -9.50 -3.09
C LEU A 168 -33.20 -8.33 -2.13
N LEU A 169 -32.50 -7.21 -2.33
CA LEU A 169 -32.67 -5.96 -1.58
C LEU A 169 -33.76 -5.07 -2.16
N GLU A 170 -34.36 -5.42 -3.28
CA GLU A 170 -35.30 -4.57 -4.02
C GLU A 170 -34.66 -3.20 -4.35
N ALA A 171 -33.37 -3.18 -4.73
CA ALA A 171 -32.64 -1.97 -5.03
C ALA A 171 -33.24 -1.24 -6.25
N ASP A 172 -33.37 0.10 -6.16
CA ASP A 172 -33.79 0.96 -7.28
C ASP A 172 -32.61 1.40 -8.16
N ALA A 173 -31.40 1.34 -7.64
CA ALA A 173 -30.15 1.53 -8.37
C ALA A 173 -29.00 0.78 -7.68
N VAL A 174 -28.00 0.40 -8.49
CA VAL A 174 -26.74 -0.15 -8.00
C VAL A 174 -25.62 0.79 -8.38
N VAL A 175 -24.79 1.18 -7.40
CA VAL A 175 -23.57 1.94 -7.59
C VAL A 175 -22.37 1.04 -7.30
N VAL A 176 -21.42 0.99 -8.22
CA VAL A 176 -20.18 0.22 -8.05
C VAL A 176 -18.99 1.19 -8.14
N PHE A 177 -18.27 1.35 -7.03
CA PHE A 177 -17.06 2.15 -6.94
C PHE A 177 -15.86 1.23 -6.70
N ALA A 178 -15.25 0.76 -7.80
CA ALA A 178 -14.21 -0.27 -7.79
C ALA A 178 -13.28 -0.16 -9.00
N GLY A 179 -12.13 -0.83 -8.94
CA GLY A 179 -11.14 -0.91 -10.01
C GLY A 179 -9.70 -0.96 -9.47
N ASN A 180 -9.48 -0.54 -8.22
CA ASN A 180 -8.14 -0.47 -7.63
C ASN A 180 -7.56 -1.85 -7.30
N ASN A 181 -8.40 -2.84 -6.99
CA ASN A 181 -7.97 -4.18 -6.57
C ASN A 181 -8.03 -5.23 -7.70
N TRP A 182 -8.41 -4.86 -8.92
CA TRP A 182 -8.68 -5.85 -9.97
C TRP A 182 -7.43 -6.57 -10.44
N ARG A 183 -6.26 -5.94 -10.38
CA ARG A 183 -5.00 -6.64 -10.59
C ARG A 183 -4.69 -7.65 -9.47
N LEU A 184 -5.02 -7.32 -8.23
CA LEU A 184 -4.87 -8.27 -7.11
C LEU A 184 -5.75 -9.52 -7.31
N GLY A 185 -6.97 -9.34 -7.83
CA GLY A 185 -7.87 -10.43 -8.18
C GLY A 185 -7.34 -11.32 -9.31
N GLU A 186 -6.63 -10.76 -10.30
CA GLU A 186 -5.96 -11.54 -11.35
C GLU A 186 -4.87 -12.45 -10.74
N LEU A 187 -4.08 -11.92 -9.80
CA LEU A 187 -3.01 -12.67 -9.16
C LEU A 187 -3.53 -13.74 -8.19
N ALA A 188 -4.64 -13.50 -7.51
CA ALA A 188 -5.24 -14.46 -6.58
C ALA A 188 -5.93 -15.64 -7.30
N GLY A 189 -6.47 -15.40 -8.49
CA GLY A 189 -7.18 -16.41 -9.28
C GLY A 189 -6.30 -17.27 -10.19
N SER A 190 -5.05 -16.90 -10.40
CA SER A 190 -4.05 -17.71 -11.07
C SER A 190 -3.25 -18.51 -10.03
N ALA A 191 -2.99 -19.79 -10.30
CA ALA A 191 -1.95 -20.52 -9.57
C ALA A 191 -0.69 -19.64 -9.50
N PRO A 192 0.16 -19.78 -8.48
CA PRO A 192 1.24 -18.83 -8.19
C PRO A 192 2.34 -18.87 -9.25
N GLU A 193 2.01 -18.44 -10.43
CA GLU A 193 2.97 -18.06 -11.45
C GLU A 193 2.97 -16.53 -11.48
N PRO A 194 3.79 -15.90 -10.63
CA PRO A 194 3.84 -14.45 -10.57
C PRO A 194 4.26 -13.83 -11.90
N TYR A 195 5.05 -14.51 -12.69
CA TYR A 195 5.35 -14.23 -14.08
C TYR A 195 5.51 -15.56 -14.80
N VAL A 196 4.65 -15.91 -15.71
CA VAL A 196 5.06 -16.77 -16.81
C VAL A 196 5.98 -15.90 -17.67
N VAL A 197 7.22 -15.79 -17.24
CA VAL A 197 8.26 -15.25 -18.07
C VAL A 197 8.45 -16.30 -19.15
N ASP A 198 7.94 -16.01 -20.34
CA ASP A 198 8.25 -16.79 -21.52
C ASP A 198 9.76 -16.71 -21.72
N GLY A 199 10.45 -17.85 -21.60
CA GLY A 199 11.91 -17.89 -21.69
C GLY A 199 12.44 -17.29 -22.99
N GLU A 200 11.67 -17.33 -24.09
CA GLU A 200 12.00 -16.67 -25.35
C GLU A 200 11.91 -15.14 -25.26
N LEU A 201 11.01 -14.61 -24.43
CA LEU A 201 10.86 -13.16 -24.26
C LEU A 201 11.93 -12.54 -23.35
N ILE A 202 12.55 -13.31 -22.45
CA ILE A 202 13.63 -12.79 -21.57
C ILE A 202 14.83 -12.30 -22.39
N GLU A 203 15.20 -13.02 -23.44
CA GLU A 203 16.37 -12.70 -24.29
C GLU A 203 16.04 -11.74 -25.45
N ALA A 204 14.77 -11.58 -25.79
CA ALA A 204 14.37 -10.71 -26.87
C ALA A 204 14.62 -9.24 -26.52
N GLU A 205 15.08 -8.48 -27.51
CA GLU A 205 15.10 -7.01 -27.40
C GLU A 205 13.70 -6.51 -27.05
N HIS A 206 13.60 -5.70 -25.98
CA HIS A 206 12.32 -5.26 -25.38
C HIS A 206 11.38 -6.40 -24.96
N GLY A 207 11.92 -7.58 -24.68
CA GLY A 207 11.09 -8.75 -24.28
C GLY A 207 10.27 -8.49 -23.01
N PHE A 208 10.83 -7.72 -22.07
CA PHE A 208 10.13 -7.35 -20.83
C PHE A 208 8.92 -6.44 -21.10
N ALA A 209 8.99 -5.51 -22.03
CA ALA A 209 7.85 -4.70 -22.44
C ALA A 209 6.71 -5.56 -23.01
N ARG A 210 7.03 -6.62 -23.76
CA ARG A 210 6.02 -7.58 -24.27
C ARG A 210 5.38 -8.41 -23.17
N ILE A 211 6.13 -8.74 -22.10
CA ILE A 211 5.57 -9.42 -20.92
C ILE A 211 4.56 -8.52 -20.25
N LEU A 212 4.89 -7.25 -20.00
CA LEU A 212 3.96 -6.26 -19.41
C LEU A 212 2.73 -6.07 -20.30
N GLU A 213 2.91 -5.95 -21.61
CA GLU A 213 1.81 -5.82 -22.55
C GLU A 213 0.87 -7.03 -22.52
N ARG A 214 1.42 -8.25 -22.38
CA ARG A 214 0.60 -9.47 -22.21
C ARG A 214 -0.19 -9.44 -20.91
N GLN A 215 0.40 -8.99 -19.82
CA GLN A 215 -0.28 -8.85 -18.54
C GLN A 215 -1.40 -7.80 -18.62
N HIS A 216 -1.15 -6.65 -19.26
CA HIS A 216 -2.20 -5.64 -19.47
C HIS A 216 -3.36 -6.20 -20.29
N ARG A 217 -3.10 -6.98 -21.35
CA ARG A 217 -4.20 -7.63 -22.13
C ARG A 217 -5.02 -8.62 -21.29
N LYS A 218 -4.38 -9.37 -20.38
CA LYS A 218 -5.11 -10.25 -19.45
C LYS A 218 -5.99 -9.44 -18.50
N LEU A 219 -5.46 -8.35 -17.97
CA LEU A 219 -6.19 -7.46 -17.07
C LEU A 219 -7.36 -6.76 -17.80
N ASP A 220 -7.18 -6.35 -19.05
CA ASP A 220 -8.27 -5.85 -19.91
C ASP A 220 -9.39 -6.86 -20.06
N ALA A 221 -9.03 -8.11 -20.35
CA ALA A 221 -10.01 -9.18 -20.54
C ALA A 221 -10.77 -9.47 -19.23
N LEU A 222 -10.08 -9.48 -18.09
CA LEU A 222 -10.70 -9.60 -16.78
C LEU A 222 -11.67 -8.44 -16.51
N ALA A 223 -11.20 -7.20 -16.70
CA ALA A 223 -12.02 -6.01 -16.49
C ALA A 223 -13.29 -6.02 -17.36
N ALA A 224 -13.14 -6.38 -18.64
CA ALA A 224 -14.28 -6.49 -19.56
C ALA A 224 -15.29 -7.56 -19.12
N GLN A 225 -14.82 -8.71 -18.63
CA GLN A 225 -15.69 -9.78 -18.11
C GLN A 225 -16.42 -9.34 -16.85
N VAL A 226 -15.71 -8.70 -15.91
CA VAL A 226 -16.30 -8.23 -14.65
C VAL A 226 -17.35 -7.15 -14.91
N VAL A 227 -17.04 -6.12 -15.72
CA VAL A 227 -17.99 -5.06 -16.08
C VAL A 227 -19.20 -5.64 -16.83
N GLY A 228 -18.96 -6.57 -17.78
CA GLY A 228 -20.04 -7.28 -18.48
C GLY A 228 -20.93 -8.02 -17.50
N ARG A 229 -20.37 -8.77 -16.55
CA ARG A 229 -21.13 -9.50 -15.53
C ARG A 229 -21.93 -8.57 -14.61
N LEU A 230 -21.33 -7.46 -14.16
CA LEU A 230 -22.03 -6.45 -13.36
C LEU A 230 -23.27 -5.92 -14.11
N ALA A 231 -23.12 -5.57 -15.39
CA ALA A 231 -24.23 -5.11 -16.21
C ALA A 231 -25.30 -6.20 -16.42
N ASP A 232 -24.89 -7.43 -16.70
CA ASP A 232 -25.82 -8.55 -16.94
C ASP A 232 -26.68 -8.85 -15.71
N VAL A 233 -26.08 -8.79 -14.48
CA VAL A 233 -26.82 -9.12 -13.25
C VAL A 233 -27.65 -7.96 -12.70
N THR A 234 -27.32 -6.71 -13.03
CA THR A 234 -28.07 -5.52 -12.54
C THR A 234 -29.03 -5.00 -13.61
N ILE A 235 -28.54 -4.59 -14.76
CA ILE A 235 -29.37 -4.07 -15.87
C ILE A 235 -30.26 -5.18 -16.40
N GLY A 236 -29.77 -6.42 -16.49
CA GLY A 236 -30.59 -7.59 -16.85
C GLY A 236 -31.74 -7.87 -15.89
N ALA A 237 -31.60 -7.45 -14.61
CA ALA A 237 -32.69 -7.49 -13.63
C ALA A 237 -33.57 -6.23 -13.64
N GLY A 238 -33.33 -5.28 -14.53
CA GLY A 238 -34.08 -4.02 -14.63
C GLY A 238 -33.61 -2.94 -13.63
N ILE A 239 -32.45 -3.11 -13.03
CA ILE A 239 -31.91 -2.15 -12.05
C ILE A 239 -30.83 -1.30 -12.72
N PRO A 240 -30.94 0.04 -12.74
CA PRO A 240 -29.89 0.93 -13.26
C PRO A 240 -28.55 0.71 -12.57
N LEU A 241 -27.48 0.64 -13.37
CA LEU A 241 -26.10 0.49 -12.89
C LEU A 241 -25.34 1.80 -13.08
N VAL A 242 -24.71 2.29 -12.01
CA VAL A 242 -23.78 3.41 -12.03
C VAL A 242 -22.39 2.88 -11.72
N LEU A 243 -21.45 3.05 -12.63
CA LEU A 243 -20.04 2.70 -12.44
C LEU A 243 -19.23 3.96 -12.15
N VAL A 244 -18.57 3.98 -11.00
CA VAL A 244 -17.66 5.06 -10.61
C VAL A 244 -16.23 4.63 -10.95
N VAL A 245 -15.66 5.30 -11.96
CA VAL A 245 -14.26 5.09 -12.38
C VAL A 245 -13.36 5.73 -11.34
N PRO A 246 -12.51 4.96 -10.64
CA PRO A 246 -11.62 5.53 -9.64
C PRO A 246 -10.55 6.43 -10.24
N GLU A 247 -10.01 7.31 -9.41
CA GLU A 247 -8.76 8.03 -9.67
C GLU A 247 -7.75 7.68 -8.57
N ILE A 248 -6.48 8.01 -8.78
CA ILE A 248 -5.37 7.74 -7.87
C ILE A 248 -4.58 9.01 -7.58
N ASN A 249 -3.78 8.97 -6.52
CA ASN A 249 -2.84 10.05 -6.19
C ASN A 249 -1.69 10.07 -7.21
N VAL A 250 -1.85 10.80 -8.30
CA VAL A 250 -0.85 10.88 -9.38
C VAL A 250 0.28 11.83 -9.01
N ALA A 251 -0.04 12.92 -8.30
CA ALA A 251 0.90 14.01 -8.09
C ALA A 251 1.94 13.73 -7.00
N ASP A 252 1.55 13.08 -5.92
CA ASP A 252 2.37 13.02 -4.69
C ASP A 252 2.83 11.61 -4.34
N TRP A 253 2.17 10.57 -4.84
CA TRP A 253 2.56 9.20 -4.58
C TRP A 253 3.72 8.73 -5.46
N ILE A 254 4.70 8.03 -4.87
CA ILE A 254 5.84 7.45 -5.57
C ILE A 254 5.73 5.92 -5.57
N ASN A 255 5.80 5.29 -6.74
CA ASN A 255 5.79 3.83 -6.84
C ASN A 255 7.11 3.19 -6.40
N CYS A 256 8.23 3.86 -6.67
CA CYS A 256 9.55 3.42 -6.24
C CYS A 256 9.98 4.24 -5.04
N PRO A 257 9.64 3.81 -3.81
CA PRO A 257 9.96 4.54 -2.61
C PRO A 257 11.47 4.66 -2.40
N ALA A 258 11.87 5.66 -1.61
CA ALA A 258 13.27 5.89 -1.28
C ALA A 258 13.98 4.59 -0.83
N GLY A 259 15.15 4.34 -1.36
CA GLY A 259 15.92 3.11 -1.09
C GLY A 259 15.57 1.91 -1.97
N THR A 260 14.80 2.13 -3.05
CA THR A 260 14.57 1.10 -4.07
C THR A 260 14.69 1.70 -5.46
N LEU A 261 15.44 1.03 -6.32
CA LEU A 261 15.48 1.30 -7.75
C LEU A 261 14.88 0.12 -8.48
N ASP A 262 13.91 0.39 -9.31
CA ASP A 262 13.29 -0.61 -10.17
C ASP A 262 14.09 -0.71 -11.47
N VAL A 263 15.32 -1.24 -11.35
CA VAL A 263 16.21 -1.43 -12.50
C VAL A 263 15.76 -2.65 -13.29
N PRO A 264 15.28 -2.49 -14.51
CA PRO A 264 14.81 -3.60 -15.32
C PRO A 264 15.95 -4.55 -15.69
N PRO A 265 15.64 -5.77 -16.17
CA PRO A 265 16.66 -6.72 -16.63
C PRO A 265 17.35 -6.22 -17.90
N LEU A 266 18.56 -5.69 -17.76
CA LEU A 266 19.38 -5.18 -18.85
C LEU A 266 20.71 -5.97 -18.93
N SER A 267 21.47 -5.76 -20.00
CA SER A 267 22.88 -6.19 -20.05
C SER A 267 23.68 -5.45 -18.96
N ALA A 268 24.82 -6.00 -18.55
CA ALA A 268 25.67 -5.38 -17.53
C ALA A 268 26.06 -3.92 -17.88
N GLY A 269 26.46 -3.69 -19.15
CA GLY A 269 26.82 -2.35 -19.63
C GLY A 269 25.64 -1.39 -19.67
N ASP A 270 24.46 -1.88 -20.05
CA ASP A 270 23.25 -1.06 -20.10
C ASP A 270 22.70 -0.77 -18.71
N THR A 271 22.84 -1.73 -17.77
CA THR A 271 22.50 -1.50 -16.35
C THR A 271 23.27 -0.33 -15.77
N GLN A 272 24.60 -0.28 -16.01
CA GLN A 272 25.43 0.85 -15.56
C GLN A 272 24.98 2.17 -16.20
N ARG A 273 24.80 2.19 -17.51
CA ARG A 273 24.35 3.38 -18.25
C ARG A 273 22.98 3.86 -17.76
N TRP A 274 22.07 2.92 -17.47
CA TRP A 274 20.75 3.23 -16.95
C TRP A 274 20.85 3.89 -15.57
N VAL A 275 21.63 3.30 -14.64
CA VAL A 275 21.83 3.83 -13.28
C VAL A 275 22.46 5.22 -13.32
N ASP A 276 23.51 5.42 -14.14
CA ASP A 276 24.16 6.72 -14.28
C ASP A 276 23.19 7.78 -14.80
N ALA A 277 22.41 7.46 -15.84
CA ALA A 277 21.40 8.36 -16.42
C ALA A 277 20.29 8.70 -15.41
N TYR A 278 19.81 7.70 -14.64
CA TYR A 278 18.82 7.88 -13.60
C TYR A 278 19.34 8.80 -12.48
N ASP A 279 20.54 8.54 -11.96
CA ASP A 279 21.15 9.33 -10.89
C ASP A 279 21.44 10.77 -11.34
N ASP A 280 21.88 10.95 -12.58
CA ASP A 280 22.10 12.29 -13.13
C ASP A 280 20.77 13.06 -13.24
N ALA A 281 19.71 12.38 -13.72
CA ALA A 281 18.38 12.98 -13.83
C ALA A 281 17.81 13.34 -12.45
N ARG A 282 17.96 12.46 -11.45
CA ARG A 282 17.54 12.73 -10.08
C ARG A 282 18.25 13.94 -9.49
N ARG A 283 19.59 14.01 -9.65
CA ARG A 283 20.37 15.18 -9.21
C ARG A 283 19.93 16.48 -9.91
N ALA A 284 19.55 16.39 -11.18
CA ALA A 284 19.01 17.54 -11.91
C ALA A 284 17.63 17.95 -11.38
N LEU A 285 16.76 16.98 -11.08
CA LEU A 285 15.44 17.22 -10.48
C LEU A 285 15.56 17.89 -9.09
N ASP A 286 16.47 17.40 -8.23
CA ASP A 286 16.74 17.95 -6.90
C ASP A 286 17.19 19.42 -6.95
N ARG A 287 17.88 19.81 -8.04
CA ARG A 287 18.27 21.20 -8.33
C ARG A 287 17.20 21.99 -9.08
N GLN A 288 16.02 21.44 -9.30
CA GLN A 288 14.94 22.01 -10.11
C GLN A 288 15.33 22.32 -11.57
N ALA A 289 16.36 21.65 -12.09
CA ALA A 289 16.80 21.74 -13.48
C ALA A 289 15.96 20.78 -14.35
N TYR A 290 14.67 21.05 -14.43
CA TYR A 290 13.66 20.12 -14.97
C TYR A 290 13.90 19.70 -16.42
N ALA A 291 14.39 20.60 -17.26
CA ALA A 291 14.69 20.28 -18.67
C ALA A 291 15.91 19.35 -18.78
N ASP A 292 16.94 19.56 -17.96
CA ASP A 292 18.11 18.68 -17.86
C ASP A 292 17.72 17.31 -17.30
N ALA A 293 16.84 17.29 -16.29
CA ALA A 293 16.29 16.05 -15.74
C ALA A 293 15.52 15.25 -16.81
N GLU A 294 14.68 15.90 -17.61
CA GLU A 294 13.96 15.27 -18.72
C GLU A 294 14.92 14.67 -19.75
N GLU A 295 15.94 15.42 -20.19
CA GLU A 295 16.90 14.95 -21.18
C GLU A 295 17.64 13.69 -20.70
N ARG A 296 18.12 13.70 -19.46
CA ARG A 296 18.88 12.59 -18.88
C ARG A 296 18.02 11.35 -18.66
N ILE A 297 16.81 11.50 -18.10
CA ILE A 297 15.97 10.33 -17.83
C ILE A 297 15.47 9.65 -19.10
N ARG A 298 15.33 10.38 -20.20
CA ARG A 298 14.98 9.80 -21.49
C ARG A 298 16.07 8.84 -22.01
N LEU A 299 17.33 9.00 -21.59
CA LEU A 299 18.40 8.03 -21.89
C LEU A 299 18.17 6.71 -21.16
N ALA A 300 17.76 6.76 -19.88
CA ALA A 300 17.40 5.57 -19.13
C ALA A 300 16.17 4.87 -19.74
N ILE A 301 15.13 5.63 -20.09
CA ILE A 301 13.91 5.09 -20.73
C ILE A 301 14.21 4.46 -22.09
N ALA A 302 15.15 5.00 -22.86
CA ALA A 302 15.57 4.40 -24.12
C ALA A 302 16.25 3.03 -23.93
N LEU A 303 16.91 2.82 -22.78
CA LEU A 303 17.54 1.54 -22.44
C LEU A 303 16.50 0.52 -21.91
N ASP A 304 15.55 0.97 -21.11
CA ASP A 304 14.57 0.08 -20.47
C ASP A 304 13.28 -0.11 -21.28
N GLY A 305 13.09 0.66 -22.35
CA GLY A 305 11.89 0.60 -23.19
C GLY A 305 10.61 1.09 -22.47
N GLY A 306 10.74 1.92 -21.43
CA GLY A 306 9.63 2.41 -20.62
C GLY A 306 9.05 1.35 -19.67
N THR A 307 9.87 0.41 -19.23
CA THR A 307 9.47 -0.69 -18.34
C THR A 307 9.87 -0.48 -16.88
N SER A 308 10.51 0.64 -16.55
CA SER A 308 10.82 1.02 -15.17
C SER A 308 9.85 2.08 -14.65
N SER A 309 9.19 1.75 -13.56
CA SER A 309 8.33 2.69 -12.83
C SER A 309 9.15 3.90 -12.33
N ALA A 310 10.40 3.68 -11.89
CA ALA A 310 11.28 4.73 -11.40
C ALA A 310 11.64 5.76 -12.47
N SER A 311 12.00 5.30 -13.69
CA SER A 311 12.36 6.20 -14.78
C SER A 311 11.16 7.02 -15.26
N LEU A 312 10.00 6.40 -15.34
CA LEU A 312 8.75 7.08 -15.74
C LEU A 312 8.27 8.08 -14.67
N ASP A 313 8.36 7.73 -13.38
CA ASP A 313 8.00 8.67 -12.30
C ASP A 313 8.89 9.92 -12.35
N LEU A 314 10.20 9.76 -12.52
CA LEU A 314 11.14 10.87 -12.60
C LEU A 314 10.89 11.74 -13.86
N LEU A 315 10.57 11.13 -15.01
CA LEU A 315 10.16 11.86 -16.21
C LEU A 315 8.89 12.66 -15.96
N GLY A 316 7.88 12.05 -15.36
CA GLY A 316 6.61 12.72 -15.06
C GLY A 316 6.80 13.93 -14.13
N ARG A 317 7.64 13.79 -13.10
CA ARG A 317 8.01 14.90 -12.20
C ARG A 317 8.78 16.01 -12.91
N ALA A 318 9.71 15.66 -13.79
CA ALA A 318 10.43 16.65 -14.59
C ALA A 318 9.49 17.42 -15.53
N LEU A 319 8.53 16.75 -16.16
CA LEU A 319 7.49 17.37 -16.99
C LEU A 319 6.58 18.29 -16.18
N ARG A 320 6.13 17.84 -14.99
CA ARG A 320 5.35 18.63 -14.05
C ARG A 320 6.09 19.90 -13.64
N GLY A 321 7.37 19.79 -13.28
CA GLY A 321 8.19 20.93 -12.86
C GLY A 321 8.37 21.99 -13.95
N GLN A 322 8.29 21.61 -15.23
CA GLN A 322 8.29 22.57 -16.33
C GLN A 322 6.98 23.37 -16.48
N GLY A 323 5.86 22.89 -15.91
CA GLY A 323 4.58 23.59 -15.85
C GLY A 323 3.81 23.78 -17.17
N ARG A 324 4.31 23.23 -18.28
CA ARG A 324 3.77 23.51 -19.64
C ARG A 324 3.28 22.27 -20.41
N ARG A 325 3.42 21.09 -19.85
CA ARG A 325 3.04 19.82 -20.47
C ARG A 325 2.34 18.92 -19.43
N MET A 326 1.33 19.50 -18.76
CA MET A 326 0.67 18.83 -17.65
C MET A 326 -0.05 17.54 -18.06
N ASP A 327 -0.63 17.48 -19.26
CA ASP A 327 -1.24 16.26 -19.79
C ASP A 327 -0.20 15.16 -20.04
N ASP A 328 1.00 15.54 -20.50
CA ASP A 328 2.11 14.57 -20.66
C ASP A 328 2.62 14.11 -19.30
N ALA A 329 2.73 15.02 -18.33
CA ALA A 329 3.08 14.69 -16.96
C ALA A 329 2.08 13.71 -16.35
N TYR A 330 0.77 13.97 -16.48
CA TYR A 330 -0.30 13.09 -16.02
C TYR A 330 -0.17 11.70 -16.65
N ARG A 331 -0.09 11.62 -17.98
CA ARG A 331 0.02 10.34 -18.69
C ARG A 331 1.26 9.54 -18.27
N THR A 332 2.40 10.23 -18.13
CA THR A 332 3.66 9.58 -17.75
C THR A 332 3.63 9.08 -16.31
N LEU A 333 3.12 9.88 -15.37
CA LEU A 333 2.94 9.47 -13.98
C LEU A 333 1.92 8.33 -13.85
N ARG A 334 0.83 8.36 -14.61
CA ARG A 334 -0.11 7.23 -14.70
C ARG A 334 0.59 5.98 -15.23
N GLN A 335 1.34 6.09 -16.30
CA GLN A 335 2.08 4.97 -16.88
C GLN A 335 3.08 4.38 -15.86
N SER A 336 3.72 5.21 -15.02
CA SER A 336 4.60 4.70 -13.97
C SER A 336 3.88 3.80 -12.96
N ARG A 337 2.57 3.97 -12.78
CA ARG A 337 1.72 3.11 -11.94
C ARG A 337 1.39 1.79 -12.61
N ASP A 338 1.22 1.81 -13.92
CA ASP A 338 0.83 0.66 -14.71
C ASP A 338 2.01 -0.30 -14.97
N VAL A 339 3.24 0.17 -14.77
CA VAL A 339 4.49 -0.61 -14.83
C VAL A 339 4.89 -1.10 -13.43
N ILE A 340 4.02 -1.90 -12.78
CA ILE A 340 4.31 -2.44 -11.45
C ILE A 340 4.80 -3.87 -11.58
N ASP A 341 5.90 -4.18 -10.88
CA ASP A 341 6.33 -5.55 -10.69
C ASP A 341 5.45 -6.26 -9.62
N ASP A 342 5.39 -7.59 -9.64
CA ASP A 342 4.58 -8.39 -8.72
C ASP A 342 5.00 -8.27 -7.26
N THR A 343 6.14 -7.68 -6.99
CA THR A 343 6.70 -7.60 -5.64
C THR A 343 6.22 -6.38 -4.88
N ARG A 344 5.58 -5.42 -5.57
CA ARG A 344 5.12 -4.15 -5.01
C ARG A 344 3.75 -3.76 -5.53
N ILE A 345 2.79 -4.64 -5.34
CA ILE A 345 1.43 -4.35 -5.78
C ILE A 345 0.83 -3.33 -4.81
N VAL A 346 0.75 -2.10 -5.26
CA VAL A 346 -0.07 -1.07 -4.63
C VAL A 346 -1.45 -1.14 -5.25
N PRO A 347 -2.53 -1.27 -4.48
CA PRO A 347 -3.88 -1.21 -5.01
C PRO A 347 -4.10 0.11 -5.75
N SER A 348 -4.27 0.04 -7.06
CA SER A 348 -4.47 1.23 -7.91
C SER A 348 -5.18 0.83 -9.19
N VAL A 349 -6.11 1.68 -9.63
CA VAL A 349 -6.76 1.45 -10.93
C VAL A 349 -5.75 1.68 -12.05
N PHE A 350 -5.51 0.66 -12.87
CA PHE A 350 -4.70 0.79 -14.07
C PHE A 350 -5.44 1.57 -15.15
N ALA A 351 -4.72 2.30 -15.99
CA ALA A 351 -5.32 3.11 -17.05
C ALA A 351 -6.23 2.27 -17.96
N ASN A 352 -5.77 1.09 -18.36
CA ASN A 352 -6.54 0.16 -19.18
C ASN A 352 -7.81 -0.37 -18.47
N VAL A 353 -7.77 -0.59 -17.16
CA VAL A 353 -8.97 -0.95 -16.37
C VAL A 353 -9.97 0.19 -16.36
N ALA A 354 -9.50 1.42 -16.08
CA ALA A 354 -10.36 2.60 -16.10
C ALA A 354 -11.01 2.82 -17.47
N ASP A 355 -10.25 2.66 -18.55
CA ASP A 355 -10.77 2.77 -19.93
C ASP A 355 -11.75 1.66 -20.25
N THR A 356 -11.53 0.44 -19.77
CA THR A 356 -12.45 -0.67 -19.95
C THR A 356 -13.75 -0.46 -19.18
N ILE A 357 -13.70 0.07 -17.93
CA ILE A 357 -14.90 0.44 -17.17
C ILE A 357 -15.73 1.48 -17.97
N ARG A 358 -15.08 2.52 -18.50
CA ARG A 358 -15.77 3.56 -19.31
C ARG A 358 -16.42 2.94 -20.55
N ARG A 359 -15.63 2.26 -21.35
CA ARG A 359 -16.04 1.74 -22.65
C ARG A 359 -17.09 0.64 -22.53
N VAL A 360 -16.76 -0.46 -21.83
CA VAL A 360 -17.64 -1.61 -21.69
C VAL A 360 -18.88 -1.26 -20.88
N GLY A 361 -18.73 -0.45 -19.83
CA GLY A 361 -19.85 0.06 -19.03
C GLY A 361 -20.87 0.82 -19.91
N ALA A 362 -20.39 1.78 -20.71
CA ALA A 362 -21.25 2.55 -21.62
C ALA A 362 -21.88 1.65 -22.70
N GLU A 363 -21.13 0.73 -23.32
CA GLU A 363 -21.62 -0.24 -24.31
C GLU A 363 -22.74 -1.13 -23.74
N ARG A 364 -22.69 -1.42 -22.43
CA ARG A 364 -23.69 -2.23 -21.73
C ARG A 364 -24.84 -1.43 -21.13
N GLY A 365 -24.85 -0.11 -21.31
CA GLY A 365 -25.91 0.77 -20.81
C GLY A 365 -25.76 1.20 -19.34
N ALA A 366 -24.59 1.05 -18.74
CA ALA A 366 -24.31 1.59 -17.42
C ALA A 366 -24.05 3.12 -17.50
N HIS A 367 -24.38 3.81 -16.43
CA HIS A 367 -24.06 5.23 -16.26
C HIS A 367 -22.67 5.38 -15.68
N ILE A 368 -21.84 6.27 -16.22
CA ILE A 368 -20.43 6.40 -15.86
C ILE A 368 -20.20 7.69 -15.08
N VAL A 369 -19.67 7.57 -13.86
CA VAL A 369 -19.11 8.67 -13.08
C VAL A 369 -17.58 8.62 -13.24
N ASP A 370 -17.03 9.56 -13.98
CA ASP A 370 -15.61 9.63 -14.32
C ASP A 370 -14.87 10.55 -13.34
N LEU A 371 -14.33 9.99 -12.23
CA LEU A 371 -13.66 10.80 -11.20
C LEU A 371 -12.38 11.50 -11.70
N PRO A 372 -11.53 10.91 -12.56
CA PRO A 372 -10.43 11.66 -13.18
C PRO A 372 -10.87 12.99 -13.78
N ARG A 373 -11.94 12.99 -14.57
CA ARG A 373 -12.50 14.20 -15.17
C ARG A 373 -13.10 15.13 -14.11
N VAL A 374 -13.91 14.60 -13.19
CA VAL A 374 -14.54 15.40 -12.12
C VAL A 374 -13.49 16.11 -11.27
N PHE A 375 -12.44 15.41 -10.86
CA PHE A 375 -11.38 15.98 -10.03
C PHE A 375 -10.62 17.08 -10.77
N ALA A 376 -10.20 16.84 -12.01
CA ALA A 376 -9.52 17.85 -12.82
C ALA A 376 -10.38 19.12 -13.03
N GLU A 377 -11.66 18.96 -13.36
CA GLU A 377 -12.60 20.08 -13.56
C GLU A 377 -12.83 20.88 -12.27
N ARG A 378 -12.92 20.21 -11.11
CA ARG A 378 -13.28 20.84 -9.84
C ARG A 378 -12.10 21.42 -9.08
N THR A 379 -10.92 20.86 -9.22
CA THR A 379 -9.72 21.41 -8.60
C THR A 379 -9.00 22.42 -9.48
N GLY A 380 -9.21 22.37 -10.79
CA GLY A 380 -8.45 23.11 -11.78
C GLY A 380 -7.01 22.59 -11.95
N ASP A 381 -6.67 21.46 -11.32
CA ASP A 381 -5.38 20.78 -11.43
C ASP A 381 -5.58 19.43 -12.11
N PRO A 382 -4.93 19.18 -13.26
CA PRO A 382 -5.01 17.89 -13.95
C PRO A 382 -4.24 16.78 -13.21
N LEU A 383 -3.43 17.11 -12.19
CA LEU A 383 -2.66 16.18 -11.40
C LEU A 383 -3.24 16.05 -9.99
N PRO A 384 -4.20 15.13 -9.78
CA PRO A 384 -4.76 14.93 -8.46
C PRO A 384 -3.69 14.41 -7.48
N GLY A 385 -3.68 15.01 -6.28
CA GLY A 385 -2.68 14.74 -5.26
C GLY A 385 -3.26 14.73 -3.85
N ARG A 386 -2.41 15.04 -2.86
CA ARG A 386 -2.70 15.02 -1.41
C ARG A 386 -3.92 15.85 -0.97
N ARG A 387 -4.37 16.79 -1.77
CA ARG A 387 -5.62 17.52 -1.51
C ARG A 387 -6.83 16.59 -1.55
N LEU A 388 -6.83 15.62 -2.47
CA LEU A 388 -7.94 14.71 -2.70
C LEU A 388 -7.69 13.30 -2.15
N PHE A 389 -6.44 12.96 -1.84
CA PHE A 389 -6.03 11.61 -1.46
C PHE A 389 -5.25 11.58 -0.16
N LEU A 390 -5.60 10.62 0.69
CA LEU A 390 -4.90 10.30 1.91
C LEU A 390 -3.64 9.46 1.66
N ASP A 391 -3.69 8.60 0.63
CA ASP A 391 -2.59 7.74 0.20
C ASP A 391 -2.59 7.58 -1.33
N TYR A 392 -2.31 6.36 -1.83
CA TYR A 392 -2.28 6.05 -3.27
C TYR A 392 -3.64 6.13 -3.96
N CYS A 393 -4.76 5.87 -3.26
CA CYS A 393 -6.09 5.87 -3.85
C CYS A 393 -7.23 6.26 -2.90
N HIS A 394 -7.03 6.23 -1.57
CA HIS A 394 -8.08 6.54 -0.61
C HIS A 394 -8.27 8.05 -0.48
N HIS A 395 -9.52 8.47 -0.43
CA HIS A 395 -9.85 9.90 -0.55
C HIS A 395 -9.81 10.64 0.78
N THR A 396 -9.44 11.94 0.73
CA THR A 396 -9.72 12.91 1.80
C THR A 396 -11.23 13.18 1.89
N ALA A 397 -11.66 13.91 2.91
CA ALA A 397 -13.07 14.35 3.03
C ALA A 397 -13.52 15.14 1.78
N GLU A 398 -12.67 15.99 1.21
CA GLU A 398 -12.95 16.70 -0.04
C GLU A 398 -13.13 15.73 -1.20
N GLY A 399 -12.23 14.75 -1.36
CA GLY A 399 -12.32 13.74 -2.41
C GLY A 399 -13.59 12.91 -2.30
N ILE A 400 -13.99 12.48 -1.07
CA ILE A 400 -15.25 11.77 -0.83
C ILE A 400 -16.45 12.63 -1.24
N ARG A 401 -16.50 13.88 -0.82
CA ARG A 401 -17.61 14.80 -1.15
C ARG A 401 -17.73 15.04 -2.65
N LEU A 402 -16.63 15.20 -3.36
CA LEU A 402 -16.64 15.34 -4.82
C LEU A 402 -17.12 14.05 -5.51
N ALA A 403 -16.66 12.89 -5.08
CA ALA A 403 -17.06 11.60 -5.65
C ALA A 403 -18.55 11.30 -5.42
N THR A 404 -19.05 11.52 -4.18
CA THR A 404 -20.46 11.32 -3.88
C THR A 404 -21.35 12.35 -4.58
N THR A 405 -20.88 13.59 -4.75
CA THR A 405 -21.59 14.63 -5.50
C THR A 405 -21.78 14.25 -6.96
N ALA A 406 -20.72 13.78 -7.62
CA ALA A 406 -20.82 13.31 -9.01
C ALA A 406 -21.75 12.09 -9.14
N THR A 407 -21.73 11.21 -8.15
CA THR A 407 -22.64 10.06 -8.09
C THR A 407 -24.09 10.50 -7.87
N ALA A 408 -24.33 11.42 -6.93
CA ALA A 408 -25.66 11.99 -6.69
C ALA A 408 -26.23 12.69 -7.93
N GLN A 409 -25.39 13.46 -8.64
CA GLN A 409 -25.78 14.13 -9.89
C GLN A 409 -26.21 13.13 -10.96
N THR A 410 -25.60 11.94 -11.00
CA THR A 410 -25.98 10.86 -11.91
C THR A 410 -27.25 10.15 -11.46
N LEU A 411 -27.46 9.95 -10.16
CA LEU A 411 -28.60 9.22 -9.60
C LEU A 411 -29.92 9.99 -9.61
N LEU A 412 -29.88 11.32 -9.44
CA LEU A 412 -31.08 12.15 -9.35
C LEU A 412 -32.01 11.99 -10.55
N PRO A 413 -31.57 12.12 -11.81
CA PRO A 413 -32.45 11.92 -12.96
C PRO A 413 -32.92 10.47 -13.09
N LEU A 414 -32.14 9.49 -12.65
CA LEU A 414 -32.50 8.07 -12.74
C LEU A 414 -33.59 7.68 -11.75
N LEU A 415 -33.56 8.23 -10.53
CA LEU A 415 -34.43 7.82 -9.44
C LEU A 415 -35.62 8.75 -9.25
N PHE A 416 -35.49 10.04 -9.59
CA PHE A 416 -36.45 11.08 -9.26
C PHE A 416 -36.85 11.95 -10.44
N GLU A 417 -36.36 11.66 -11.65
CA GLU A 417 -36.63 12.49 -12.87
C GLU A 417 -36.29 13.97 -12.64
N ARG A 418 -35.23 14.26 -11.90
CA ARG A 418 -34.84 15.58 -11.42
C ARG A 418 -33.34 15.80 -11.61
N ASP A 419 -32.98 17.03 -11.99
CA ASP A 419 -31.60 17.49 -12.05
C ASP A 419 -31.30 18.47 -10.91
N ALA A 420 -30.02 18.52 -10.49
CA ALA A 420 -29.50 19.54 -9.58
C ALA A 420 -28.10 20.00 -10.02
N PRO A 421 -27.78 21.29 -9.85
CA PRO A 421 -26.43 21.79 -10.09
C PRO A 421 -25.42 21.11 -9.17
N PHE A 422 -24.23 20.81 -9.69
CA PHE A 422 -23.17 20.16 -8.91
C PHE A 422 -22.85 20.91 -7.60
N ASP A 423 -22.76 22.25 -7.66
CA ASP A 423 -22.41 23.06 -6.48
C ASP A 423 -23.50 23.03 -5.40
N ALA A 424 -24.78 22.92 -5.79
CA ALA A 424 -25.87 22.75 -4.84
C ALA A 424 -25.80 21.36 -4.15
N LEU A 425 -25.46 20.32 -4.92
CA LEU A 425 -25.22 18.98 -4.40
C LEU A 425 -24.00 18.96 -3.46
N LEU A 426 -22.90 19.58 -3.86
CA LEU A 426 -21.68 19.64 -3.05
C LEU A 426 -21.91 20.38 -1.72
N ALA A 427 -22.71 21.46 -1.75
CA ALA A 427 -23.06 22.19 -0.53
C ALA A 427 -23.93 21.36 0.43
N ALA A 428 -24.72 20.41 -0.09
CA ALA A 428 -25.52 19.47 0.73
C ALA A 428 -24.70 18.28 1.27
N ALA A 429 -23.52 18.04 0.74
CA ALA A 429 -22.65 16.93 1.22
C ALA A 429 -22.10 17.26 2.62
N PRO A 430 -22.30 16.39 3.62
CA PRO A 430 -21.77 16.63 4.96
C PRO A 430 -20.25 16.60 4.98
N SER A 431 -19.66 17.25 5.98
CA SER A 431 -18.22 17.11 6.31
C SER A 431 -18.08 16.16 7.50
N PRO A 432 -16.92 15.49 7.65
CA PRO A 432 -16.65 14.71 8.85
C PRO A 432 -16.54 15.60 10.09
N GLU A 433 -16.65 14.98 11.26
CA GLU A 433 -16.26 15.65 12.51
C GLU A 433 -14.73 15.86 12.53
N ARG A 434 -14.28 16.89 13.25
CA ARG A 434 -12.87 17.26 13.31
C ARG A 434 -11.97 16.13 13.81
N GLU A 435 -12.43 15.40 14.82
CA GLU A 435 -11.70 14.26 15.36
C GLU A 435 -11.54 13.16 14.32
N GLN A 436 -12.59 12.85 13.55
CA GLN A 436 -12.56 11.85 12.46
C GLN A 436 -11.56 12.24 11.36
N GLU A 437 -11.55 13.51 10.97
CA GLU A 437 -10.61 14.04 9.98
C GLU A 437 -9.18 13.98 10.51
N GLY A 438 -8.96 14.35 11.77
CA GLY A 438 -7.67 14.25 12.42
C GLY A 438 -7.12 12.82 12.44
N TRP A 439 -7.95 11.83 12.80
CA TRP A 439 -7.57 10.42 12.77
C TRP A 439 -7.28 9.92 11.35
N ALA A 440 -8.10 10.28 10.37
CA ALA A 440 -7.87 9.88 8.99
C ALA A 440 -6.51 10.37 8.48
N HIS A 441 -6.15 11.60 8.76
CA HIS A 441 -4.85 12.15 8.40
C HIS A 441 -3.69 11.54 9.20
N LEU A 442 -3.85 11.29 10.50
CA LEU A 442 -2.83 10.61 11.30
C LEU A 442 -2.52 9.20 10.73
N LEU A 443 -3.56 8.43 10.48
CA LEU A 443 -3.45 7.09 9.90
C LEU A 443 -2.83 7.12 8.49
N ALA A 444 -3.19 8.11 7.69
CA ALA A 444 -2.62 8.33 6.37
C ALA A 444 -1.12 8.63 6.44
N GLY A 445 -0.67 9.48 7.35
CA GLY A 445 0.75 9.77 7.56
C GLY A 445 1.56 8.51 7.89
N ILE A 446 1.05 7.67 8.80
CA ILE A 446 1.65 6.39 9.17
C ILE A 446 1.66 5.43 7.98
N HIS A 447 0.54 5.30 7.29
CA HIS A 447 0.37 4.39 6.16
C HIS A 447 1.30 4.75 4.99
N ASN A 448 1.39 6.04 4.64
CA ASN A 448 2.31 6.53 3.63
C ASN A 448 3.78 6.22 3.98
N ALA A 449 4.17 6.42 5.24
CA ALA A 449 5.51 6.03 5.69
C ALA A 449 5.77 4.53 5.55
N HIS A 450 4.78 3.68 5.81
CA HIS A 450 4.87 2.24 5.60
C HIS A 450 5.08 1.84 4.14
N TRP A 451 4.49 2.56 3.23
CA TRP A 451 4.71 2.39 1.81
C TRP A 451 6.01 3.05 1.34
N GLY A 452 6.77 3.66 2.27
CA GLY A 452 8.06 4.28 2.01
C GLY A 452 7.96 5.57 1.21
N GLN A 453 6.85 6.27 1.37
CA GLN A 453 6.68 7.57 0.75
C GLN A 453 7.60 8.61 1.39
N GLU A 454 7.84 9.72 0.69
CA GLU A 454 8.71 10.78 1.15
C GLU A 454 8.20 11.41 2.46
N ALA A 455 9.14 11.84 3.29
CA ALA A 455 8.83 12.46 4.59
C ALA A 455 7.92 13.69 4.44
N GLU A 456 8.01 14.43 3.33
CA GLU A 456 7.18 15.59 3.06
C GLU A 456 5.69 15.24 2.95
N LEU A 457 5.34 14.14 2.25
CA LEU A 457 3.95 13.68 2.15
C LEU A 457 3.43 13.22 3.52
N CYS A 458 4.24 12.48 4.26
CA CYS A 458 3.88 12.05 5.62
C CYS A 458 3.68 13.26 6.55
N SER A 459 4.61 14.22 6.54
CA SER A 459 4.53 15.46 7.35
C SER A 459 3.29 16.29 7.02
N HIS A 460 2.91 16.35 5.73
CA HIS A 460 1.68 17.02 5.33
C HIS A 460 0.48 16.44 6.09
N HIS A 461 0.30 15.13 6.05
CA HIS A 461 -0.82 14.49 6.73
C HIS A 461 -0.75 14.64 8.26
N PHE A 462 0.42 14.58 8.86
CA PHE A 462 0.56 14.82 10.30
C PHE A 462 0.20 16.26 10.69
N ARG A 463 0.55 17.27 9.87
CA ARG A 463 0.13 18.66 10.10
C ARG A 463 -1.37 18.83 9.96
N GLU A 464 -1.99 18.23 8.93
CA GLU A 464 -3.43 18.23 8.75
C GLU A 464 -4.16 17.58 9.96
N ALA A 465 -3.63 16.45 10.47
CA ALA A 465 -4.14 15.82 11.68
C ALA A 465 -4.14 16.78 12.88
N GLY A 466 -3.01 17.46 13.11
CA GLY A 466 -2.88 18.42 14.20
C GLY A 466 -3.73 19.69 14.02
N GLN A 467 -3.99 20.10 12.79
CA GLN A 467 -4.90 21.24 12.50
C GLN A 467 -6.37 20.85 12.67
N ALA A 468 -6.75 19.68 12.20
CA ALA A 468 -8.11 19.18 12.34
C ALA A 468 -8.47 18.93 13.81
N ALA A 469 -7.60 18.23 14.57
CA ALA A 469 -7.84 17.83 15.95
C ALA A 469 -6.56 17.96 16.79
N PRO A 470 -6.27 19.12 17.38
CA PRO A 470 -5.05 19.36 18.19
C PRO A 470 -4.87 18.38 19.34
N GLU A 471 -5.97 17.90 19.93
CA GLU A 471 -5.96 16.90 21.01
C GLU A 471 -5.38 15.55 20.59
N ILE A 472 -5.56 15.16 19.31
CA ILE A 472 -4.92 13.95 18.75
C ILE A 472 -3.41 14.14 18.68
N ALA A 473 -2.95 15.34 18.33
CA ALA A 473 -1.54 15.65 18.25
C ALA A 473 -0.84 15.50 19.64
N ASP A 474 -1.50 15.88 20.70
CA ASP A 474 -0.91 15.85 22.04
C ASP A 474 -0.81 14.44 22.64
N ASP A 475 -1.71 13.57 22.35
CA ASP A 475 -1.74 12.21 22.93
C ASP A 475 -1.38 11.10 21.91
N ALA A 476 -2.18 10.95 20.85
CA ALA A 476 -2.00 9.86 19.91
C ALA A 476 -0.68 9.94 19.13
N ILE A 477 -0.27 11.15 18.71
CA ILE A 477 0.98 11.34 17.97
C ILE A 477 2.19 11.05 18.85
N ARG A 478 2.17 11.46 20.13
CA ARG A 478 3.23 11.08 21.07
C ARG A 478 3.31 9.58 21.27
N GLN A 479 2.18 8.91 21.42
CA GLN A 479 2.13 7.46 21.57
C GLN A 479 2.68 6.76 20.31
N VAL A 480 2.32 7.23 19.11
CA VAL A 480 2.88 6.72 17.86
C VAL A 480 4.39 6.95 17.81
N TYR A 481 4.85 8.16 18.13
CA TYR A 481 6.27 8.48 18.15
C TYR A 481 7.05 7.60 19.13
N ASP A 482 6.56 7.41 20.34
CA ASP A 482 7.18 6.54 21.34
C ASP A 482 7.18 5.07 20.92
N ALA A 483 6.08 4.59 20.31
CA ALA A 483 5.98 3.24 19.80
C ALA A 483 7.03 2.94 18.72
N TYR A 484 7.25 3.87 17.81
CA TYR A 484 8.23 3.67 16.74
C TYR A 484 9.67 3.96 17.12
N ARG A 485 9.86 4.79 18.11
CA ARG A 485 11.18 5.07 18.65
C ARG A 485 11.73 3.93 19.49
N GLY A 486 10.86 3.16 20.12
CA GLY A 486 11.21 2.01 20.93
C GLY A 486 11.43 0.76 20.07
N ARG A 487 12.63 0.22 20.10
CA ARG A 487 13.04 -0.96 19.29
C ARG A 487 12.67 -2.29 19.91
N THR A 488 11.57 -2.35 20.64
CA THR A 488 10.99 -3.60 21.12
C THR A 488 9.88 -4.05 20.18
N THR A 489 9.47 -5.30 20.28
CA THR A 489 8.36 -5.83 19.48
C THR A 489 7.14 -4.93 19.64
N PRO A 490 6.53 -4.42 18.56
CA PRO A 490 5.37 -3.53 18.65
C PRO A 490 4.25 -4.02 19.55
N SER A 491 3.99 -5.34 19.54
CA SER A 491 2.99 -5.99 20.39
C SER A 491 3.28 -5.93 21.91
N LEU A 492 4.46 -5.48 22.31
CA LEU A 492 4.87 -5.37 23.72
C LEU A 492 5.00 -3.90 24.17
N VAL A 493 4.73 -2.94 23.31
CA VAL A 493 4.85 -1.52 23.62
C VAL A 493 3.59 -1.01 24.29
N PRO A 494 3.62 -0.49 25.52
CA PRO A 494 2.44 0.02 26.22
C PRO A 494 1.65 1.10 25.45
N ALA A 495 2.34 1.84 24.60
CA ALA A 495 1.70 2.82 23.71
C ALA A 495 0.69 2.19 22.75
N PHE A 496 0.91 0.94 22.30
CA PHE A 496 -0.06 0.24 21.47
C PHE A 496 -1.33 -0.15 22.20
N ASP A 497 -1.22 -0.55 23.47
CA ASP A 497 -2.39 -0.87 24.28
C ASP A 497 -3.28 0.38 24.46
N LYS A 498 -2.66 1.54 24.67
CA LYS A 498 -3.39 2.81 24.78
C LYS A 498 -4.02 3.21 23.44
N LEU A 499 -3.31 3.10 22.34
CA LEU A 499 -3.85 3.38 21.01
C LEU A 499 -4.99 2.44 20.66
N SER A 500 -4.87 1.15 21.02
CA SER A 500 -5.90 0.14 20.79
C SER A 500 -7.19 0.38 21.60
N ALA A 501 -7.16 1.21 22.63
CA ALA A 501 -8.36 1.62 23.34
C ALA A 501 -9.27 2.56 22.54
N ASN A 502 -8.73 3.22 21.49
CA ASN A 502 -9.52 4.00 20.55
C ASN A 502 -10.05 3.09 19.42
N PRO A 503 -11.37 3.02 19.15
CA PRO A 503 -11.95 2.11 18.16
C PRO A 503 -11.42 2.32 16.73
N ILE A 504 -11.11 3.56 16.33
CA ILE A 504 -10.53 3.88 15.03
C ILE A 504 -9.10 3.34 14.97
N ALA A 505 -8.29 3.65 15.98
CA ALA A 505 -6.93 3.15 16.07
C ALA A 505 -6.89 1.62 16.15
N GLU A 506 -7.77 1.00 16.92
CA GLU A 506 -7.88 -0.46 17.00
C GLU A 506 -8.17 -1.07 15.64
N THR A 507 -9.14 -0.54 14.91
CA THR A 507 -9.49 -1.03 13.58
C THR A 507 -8.30 -0.94 12.63
N TYR A 508 -7.67 0.22 12.49
CA TYR A 508 -6.67 0.46 11.46
C TYR A 508 -5.25 0.07 11.90
N LEU A 509 -4.85 0.41 13.11
CA LEU A 509 -3.49 0.15 13.56
C LEU A 509 -3.28 -1.31 13.95
N VAL A 510 -4.27 -1.94 14.57
CA VAL A 510 -4.22 -3.33 15.02
C VAL A 510 -4.88 -4.25 14.00
N GLY A 511 -6.14 -4.00 13.64
CA GLY A 511 -6.95 -4.85 12.78
C GLY A 511 -6.41 -4.98 11.36
N PHE A 512 -6.02 -3.87 10.72
CA PHE A 512 -5.35 -3.87 9.43
C PHE A 512 -3.82 -4.01 9.53
N GLY A 513 -3.28 -4.03 10.75
CA GLY A 513 -1.87 -4.23 10.98
C GLY A 513 -0.99 -3.08 10.49
N VAL A 514 -1.54 -1.87 10.40
CA VAL A 514 -0.79 -0.69 9.94
C VAL A 514 0.38 -0.42 10.86
N LEU A 515 0.26 -0.53 12.18
CA LEU A 515 1.39 -0.42 13.10
C LEU A 515 2.20 -1.72 13.23
N SER A 516 1.55 -2.88 13.26
CA SER A 516 2.20 -4.11 13.69
C SER A 516 2.99 -4.84 12.60
N ARG A 517 2.73 -4.53 11.33
CA ARG A 517 3.30 -5.30 10.22
C ARG A 517 4.42 -4.62 9.47
N ASN A 518 4.60 -3.34 9.64
CA ASN A 518 5.44 -2.59 8.73
C ASN A 518 6.22 -1.48 9.42
N ALA A 519 6.78 -1.69 10.56
CA ALA A 519 7.57 -0.70 11.30
C ALA A 519 8.90 -0.37 10.61
N PHE A 520 8.95 0.02 9.33
CA PHE A 520 10.14 -0.20 8.62
C PHE A 520 10.79 0.87 7.93
N ARG A 521 10.10 1.96 7.84
CA ARG A 521 10.72 3.16 7.32
C ARG A 521 10.63 4.20 8.40
N GLU A 522 11.13 3.80 9.50
CA GLU A 522 11.14 4.60 10.72
C GLU A 522 11.83 5.93 10.51
N ALA A 523 12.91 5.98 9.72
CA ALA A 523 13.57 7.24 9.44
C ALA A 523 12.63 8.25 8.77
N PRO A 524 11.94 7.94 7.67
CA PRO A 524 10.95 8.84 7.10
C PRO A 524 9.79 9.13 8.03
N LEU A 525 9.26 8.14 8.75
CA LEU A 525 8.16 8.33 9.69
C LEU A 525 8.54 9.26 10.84
N LEU A 526 9.65 8.97 11.50
CA LEU A 526 10.11 9.78 12.64
C LEU A 526 10.55 11.18 12.19
N ALA A 527 11.20 11.31 11.03
CA ALA A 527 11.54 12.60 10.46
C ALA A 527 10.28 13.41 10.15
N ALA A 528 9.26 12.80 9.56
CA ALA A 528 8.00 13.44 9.24
C ALA A 528 7.23 13.88 10.51
N LEU A 529 7.21 13.04 11.56
CA LEU A 529 6.60 13.39 12.84
C LEU A 529 7.34 14.56 13.49
N THR A 530 8.69 14.54 13.50
CA THR A 530 9.49 15.61 14.10
C THR A 530 9.36 16.93 13.31
N ASP A 531 9.26 16.86 11.99
CA ASP A 531 9.02 18.02 11.12
C ASP A 531 7.64 18.63 11.35
N ALA A 532 6.61 17.79 11.49
CA ALA A 532 5.26 18.24 11.78
C ALA A 532 5.09 18.77 13.21
N PHE A 533 5.78 18.16 14.17
CA PHE A 533 5.71 18.44 15.61
C PHE A 533 7.11 18.57 16.22
N PRO A 534 7.78 19.72 16.07
CA PRO A 534 9.18 19.90 16.52
C PRO A 534 9.42 19.59 18.00
N ALA A 535 8.42 19.78 18.86
CA ALA A 535 8.50 19.47 20.29
C ALA A 535 8.77 17.96 20.57
N LEU A 536 8.46 17.08 19.63
CA LEU A 536 8.81 15.65 19.75
C LEU A 536 10.32 15.42 19.74
N GLY A 537 11.08 16.28 19.06
CA GLY A 537 12.56 16.20 19.03
C GLY A 537 13.20 16.45 20.41
N GLU A 538 12.53 17.20 21.29
CA GLU A 538 12.97 17.50 22.66
C GLU A 538 12.46 16.48 23.68
N HIS A 539 11.53 15.61 23.27
CA HIS A 539 10.93 14.63 24.15
C HIS A 539 11.94 13.55 24.52
N SER A 540 12.23 13.41 25.80
CA SER A 540 13.13 12.37 26.31
C SER A 540 12.59 10.98 25.98
N PRO A 541 13.40 10.11 25.35
CA PRO A 541 13.00 8.74 25.10
C PRO A 541 12.67 8.03 26.40
N ASP A 542 11.63 7.20 26.37
CA ASP A 542 11.43 6.24 27.45
C ASP A 542 12.66 5.31 27.49
N PRO A 543 13.35 5.22 28.63
CA PRO A 543 14.57 4.41 28.76
C PRO A 543 14.39 2.96 28.29
N ASP A 544 13.22 2.37 28.51
CA ASP A 544 12.90 0.99 28.14
C ASP A 544 12.99 0.72 26.64
N TYR A 545 13.05 1.76 25.81
CA TYR A 545 13.04 1.66 24.35
C TYR A 545 14.31 2.19 23.68
N THR A 546 15.35 2.48 24.42
CA THR A 546 16.59 3.05 23.89
C THR A 546 17.68 1.99 23.79
N LEU A 547 18.66 2.22 22.90
CA LEU A 547 19.85 1.39 22.82
C LEU A 547 20.61 1.30 24.16
N GLY A 548 20.39 2.24 25.10
CA GLY A 548 20.96 2.25 26.44
C GLY A 548 20.62 1.03 27.27
N GLU A 549 19.47 0.44 27.02
CA GLU A 549 18.94 -0.70 27.77
C GLU A 549 19.06 -2.01 27.02
N LEU A 550 19.12 -1.95 25.68
CA LEU A 550 19.36 -3.12 24.85
C LEU A 550 20.85 -3.27 24.60
N ALA A 551 21.43 -4.35 25.08
CA ALA A 551 22.86 -4.65 24.87
C ALA A 551 23.20 -4.80 23.38
N THR A 552 22.24 -5.22 22.55
CA THR A 552 22.38 -5.41 21.11
C THR A 552 21.06 -5.13 20.42
N LEU A 553 21.08 -4.36 19.34
CA LEU A 553 19.94 -4.05 18.50
C LEU A 553 20.14 -4.67 17.12
N ASP A 554 19.23 -5.55 16.68
CA ASP A 554 19.22 -6.13 15.34
C ASP A 554 18.42 -5.22 14.40
N LEU A 555 19.09 -4.56 13.46
CA LEU A 555 18.48 -3.67 12.48
C LEU A 555 17.83 -4.42 11.30
N LEU A 556 18.07 -5.73 11.19
CA LEU A 556 17.41 -6.59 10.19
C LEU A 556 16.28 -7.42 10.80
N ASP A 557 15.95 -7.17 12.07
CA ASP A 557 14.87 -7.91 12.73
C ASP A 557 13.60 -7.91 11.87
N ALA A 558 12.95 -9.05 11.87
CA ALA A 558 11.74 -9.30 11.10
C ALA A 558 10.60 -8.33 11.37
N HIS A 559 10.48 -7.89 12.61
CA HIS A 559 9.46 -6.95 13.01
C HIS A 559 9.72 -5.54 12.48
N TRP A 560 10.93 -5.28 12.07
CA TRP A 560 11.41 -4.00 11.61
C TRP A 560 11.82 -4.00 10.13
N SER A 561 11.70 -5.10 9.45
CA SER A 561 11.94 -5.16 8.02
C SER A 561 10.62 -5.12 7.26
N ASP A 562 10.59 -4.43 6.13
CA ASP A 562 9.42 -4.44 5.27
C ASP A 562 9.08 -5.90 4.91
N LEU A 563 7.94 -6.39 5.40
CA LEU A 563 7.47 -7.75 5.13
C LEU A 563 7.20 -7.97 3.63
N LYS A 564 7.07 -6.90 2.85
CA LYS A 564 6.99 -6.98 1.40
C LYS A 564 8.34 -7.28 0.76
N ASP A 565 9.43 -6.75 1.33
CA ASP A 565 10.79 -7.12 0.94
C ASP A 565 11.15 -8.53 1.39
N ARG A 566 10.47 -9.04 2.42
CA ARG A 566 10.43 -10.46 2.74
C ARG A 566 9.34 -11.11 1.92
N ASN A 567 9.56 -11.20 0.68
CA ASN A 567 8.70 -12.01 -0.13
C ASN A 567 8.68 -13.42 0.49
N ARG A 568 7.62 -13.74 1.25
CA ARG A 568 7.40 -15.04 1.91
C ARG A 568 7.58 -16.19 0.94
N TRP A 569 7.39 -15.91 -0.34
CA TRP A 569 7.57 -16.83 -1.42
C TRP A 569 9.03 -17.23 -1.65
N TYR A 570 10.01 -16.35 -1.32
CA TYR A 570 11.41 -16.60 -1.63
C TYR A 570 12.21 -17.20 -0.47
N ARG A 571 11.70 -17.23 0.75
CA ARG A 571 12.38 -17.78 1.94
C ARG A 571 13.88 -17.55 1.94
N ARG A 572 14.28 -16.33 1.74
CA ARG A 572 15.69 -15.98 1.68
C ARG A 572 16.21 -15.77 3.09
N ALA A 573 17.36 -16.37 3.38
CA ALA A 573 18.10 -16.13 4.62
C ALA A 573 18.81 -14.75 4.64
N TYR A 574 18.40 -13.82 3.78
CA TYR A 574 19.01 -12.51 3.66
C TYR A 574 18.02 -11.50 3.12
N ARG A 575 18.28 -10.22 3.38
CA ARG A 575 17.58 -9.09 2.78
C ARG A 575 18.34 -8.60 1.56
N ALA A 576 17.66 -8.43 0.43
CA ALA A 576 18.25 -7.82 -0.75
C ALA A 576 18.24 -6.29 -0.65
N ALA A 577 19.31 -5.66 -1.08
CA ALA A 577 19.38 -4.23 -1.30
C ALA A 577 19.02 -3.93 -2.76
N TYR A 578 17.94 -3.20 -2.96
CA TYR A 578 17.42 -2.85 -4.28
C TYR A 578 17.82 -1.43 -4.72
N ALA A 579 18.69 -0.77 -3.97
CA ALA A 579 19.21 0.56 -4.27
C ALA A 579 20.70 0.64 -3.97
N LEU A 580 21.34 1.72 -4.44
CA LEU A 580 22.76 2.01 -4.18
C LEU A 580 23.07 2.33 -2.71
N ALA A 581 22.05 2.54 -1.89
CA ALA A 581 22.20 2.70 -0.45
C ALA A 581 21.04 2.06 0.30
N SER A 582 21.32 1.56 1.50
CA SER A 582 20.32 1.10 2.46
C SER A 582 20.43 1.93 3.73
N SER A 583 19.29 2.43 4.23
CA SER A 583 19.23 3.26 5.43
C SER A 583 18.48 2.54 6.56
N PHE A 584 18.99 2.68 7.75
CA PHE A 584 18.43 2.13 8.98
C PHE A 584 18.41 3.20 10.06
N THR A 585 17.38 3.18 10.90
CA THR A 585 17.20 4.16 11.96
C THR A 585 17.28 3.46 13.32
N PHE A 586 17.89 4.13 14.29
CA PHE A 586 17.83 3.74 15.69
C PHE A 586 17.79 4.98 16.59
N VAL A 587 17.36 4.79 17.83
CA VAL A 587 17.30 5.85 18.84
C VAL A 587 18.35 5.63 19.91
N ALA A 588 19.06 6.68 20.27
CA ALA A 588 20.02 6.67 21.36
C ALA A 588 19.63 7.68 22.44
N ALA A 589 19.63 7.25 23.71
CA ALA A 589 19.34 8.11 24.85
C ALA A 589 20.44 9.15 25.09
N ALA A 590 21.67 8.84 24.66
CA ALA A 590 22.83 9.76 24.80
C ALA A 590 23.90 9.37 23.77
N PRO A 591 24.77 10.31 23.37
CA PRO A 591 25.99 10.00 22.62
C PRO A 591 26.85 8.96 23.36
N ARG A 592 27.18 7.86 22.67
CA ARG A 592 28.02 6.77 23.16
C ARG A 592 28.75 6.08 22.04
N ALA A 593 29.87 5.46 22.36
CA ALA A 593 30.55 4.61 21.38
C ALA A 593 29.77 3.33 21.12
N LEU A 594 29.65 2.95 19.86
CA LEU A 594 28.92 1.76 19.41
C LEU A 594 29.82 0.89 18.54
N SER A 595 29.47 -0.38 18.42
CA SER A 595 30.04 -1.31 17.46
C SER A 595 28.95 -1.80 16.50
N ILE A 596 29.22 -1.74 15.20
CA ILE A 596 28.34 -2.25 14.14
C ILE A 596 28.92 -3.58 13.64
N ALA A 597 28.16 -4.65 13.70
CA ALA A 597 28.48 -5.89 13.02
C ALA A 597 27.58 -6.05 11.79
N LEU A 598 28.21 -6.18 10.61
CA LEU A 598 27.56 -6.31 9.32
C LEU A 598 28.04 -7.60 8.63
N THR A 599 27.12 -8.47 8.22
CA THR A 599 27.45 -9.59 7.30
C THR A 599 26.69 -9.37 6.01
N CYS A 600 27.44 -9.18 4.93
CA CYS A 600 26.87 -8.90 3.61
C CYS A 600 27.71 -9.55 2.49
N ARG A 601 27.17 -9.50 1.28
CA ARG A 601 27.89 -9.83 0.04
C ARG A 601 27.36 -8.99 -1.11
N ILE A 602 28.15 -8.84 -2.15
CA ILE A 602 27.72 -8.25 -3.42
C ILE A 602 27.44 -9.43 -4.37
N PRO A 603 26.18 -9.71 -4.73
CA PRO A 603 25.87 -10.80 -5.63
C PRO A 603 26.55 -10.55 -6.98
N ASP A 604 27.03 -11.63 -7.62
CA ASP A 604 27.65 -11.62 -8.94
C ASP A 604 28.92 -10.74 -9.10
N ALA A 605 29.49 -10.26 -7.99
CA ALA A 605 30.76 -9.53 -8.02
C ALA A 605 31.91 -10.44 -8.47
N ARG A 606 32.62 -10.04 -9.53
CA ARG A 606 33.81 -10.76 -10.03
C ARG A 606 35.04 -10.52 -9.16
N HIS A 607 35.07 -9.43 -8.43
CA HIS A 607 36.12 -9.05 -7.48
C HIS A 607 35.50 -8.27 -6.32
N ALA A 608 36.23 -8.11 -5.24
CA ALA A 608 35.77 -7.31 -4.11
C ALA A 608 35.68 -5.84 -4.49
N ASP A 609 34.65 -5.16 -3.99
CA ASP A 609 34.44 -3.75 -4.19
C ASP A 609 34.03 -3.06 -2.87
N ARG A 610 34.09 -1.74 -2.83
CA ARG A 610 34.03 -0.98 -1.60
C ARG A 610 32.60 -0.75 -1.11
N VAL A 611 32.32 -1.24 0.09
CA VAL A 611 31.09 -0.93 0.86
C VAL A 611 31.44 0.12 1.92
N ALA A 612 30.69 1.21 1.97
CA ALA A 612 30.94 2.30 2.91
C ALA A 612 29.75 2.51 3.87
N LEU A 613 30.06 2.81 5.14
CA LEU A 613 29.09 3.11 6.17
C LEU A 613 29.18 4.58 6.58
N GLU A 614 28.04 5.21 6.71
CA GLU A 614 27.86 6.56 7.20
C GLU A 614 26.84 6.57 8.35
N LEU A 615 27.11 7.33 9.41
CA LEU A 615 26.16 7.59 10.49
C LEU A 615 25.89 9.09 10.56
N ASN A 616 24.61 9.49 10.46
CA ASN A 616 24.19 10.90 10.47
C ASN A 616 24.95 11.74 9.42
N GLY A 617 25.27 11.16 8.25
CA GLY A 617 26.04 11.80 7.18
C GLY A 617 27.56 11.83 7.41
N GLN A 618 28.07 11.30 8.52
CA GLN A 618 29.51 11.20 8.80
C GLN A 618 30.02 9.81 8.40
N ALA A 619 31.12 9.75 7.68
CA ALA A 619 31.76 8.49 7.31
C ALA A 619 32.25 7.75 8.56
N ILE A 620 31.83 6.50 8.73
CA ILE A 620 32.26 5.63 9.82
C ILE A 620 33.39 4.71 9.37
N GLY A 621 33.29 4.17 8.16
CA GLY A 621 34.30 3.30 7.62
C GLY A 621 33.90 2.69 6.29
N ALA A 622 34.82 1.95 5.69
CA ALA A 622 34.57 1.22 4.46
C ALA A 622 35.42 -0.06 4.42
N ALA A 623 34.94 -1.07 3.71
CA ALA A 623 35.62 -2.36 3.54
C ALA A 623 35.32 -2.94 2.16
N ASP A 624 36.21 -3.78 1.68
CA ASP A 624 36.05 -4.47 0.40
C ASP A 624 35.24 -5.75 0.60
N VAL A 625 34.17 -5.91 -0.18
CA VAL A 625 33.21 -7.02 -0.13
C VAL A 625 33.04 -7.59 -1.53
N GLY A 626 33.15 -8.91 -1.64
CA GLY A 626 32.93 -9.66 -2.87
C GLY A 626 31.65 -10.48 -2.86
N SER A 627 31.60 -11.51 -3.71
CA SER A 627 30.45 -12.40 -3.83
C SER A 627 30.29 -13.40 -2.66
N ALA A 628 31.34 -13.62 -1.88
CA ALA A 628 31.27 -14.43 -0.67
C ALA A 628 30.70 -13.64 0.51
N TRP A 629 30.00 -14.33 1.41
CA TRP A 629 29.54 -13.73 2.66
C TRP A 629 30.74 -13.23 3.48
N THR A 630 30.77 -11.93 3.76
CA THR A 630 31.85 -11.26 4.47
C THR A 630 31.27 -10.62 5.73
N SER A 631 31.88 -10.95 6.87
CA SER A 631 31.52 -10.36 8.17
C SER A 631 32.48 -9.21 8.49
N LEU A 632 31.94 -8.06 8.76
CA LEU A 632 32.63 -6.80 9.00
C LEU A 632 32.26 -6.28 10.39
N ARG A 633 33.17 -5.54 11.01
CA ARG A 633 32.92 -4.79 12.23
C ARG A 633 33.43 -3.37 12.07
N PHE A 634 32.63 -2.40 12.51
CA PHE A 634 32.96 -0.99 12.47
C PHE A 634 32.75 -0.40 13.87
N GLU A 635 33.72 0.35 14.33
CA GLU A 635 33.61 1.09 15.58
C GLU A 635 33.08 2.51 15.31
N VAL A 636 32.02 2.89 16.03
CA VAL A 636 31.39 4.20 15.92
C VAL A 636 31.78 5.04 17.08
N PRO A 637 32.48 6.16 16.86
CA PRO A 637 32.87 7.05 17.97
C PRO A 637 31.64 7.75 18.57
N ALA A 638 31.67 8.01 19.87
CA ALA A 638 30.55 8.61 20.59
C ALA A 638 30.04 9.92 19.97
N HIS A 639 30.92 10.74 19.39
CA HIS A 639 30.56 12.02 18.80
C HIS A 639 29.75 11.89 17.52
N ALA A 640 29.75 10.73 16.84
CA ALA A 640 28.93 10.46 15.64
C ALA A 640 27.50 10.05 16.00
N VAL A 641 27.25 9.67 17.26
CA VAL A 641 25.94 9.30 17.78
C VAL A 641 25.31 10.54 18.43
N VAL A 642 24.08 10.87 18.02
CA VAL A 642 23.33 11.98 18.61
C VAL A 642 22.26 11.47 19.57
N HIS A 643 21.85 12.31 20.51
CA HIS A 643 20.66 12.05 21.31
C HIS A 643 19.44 12.01 20.40
N GLY A 644 18.56 11.04 20.59
CA GLY A 644 17.38 10.86 19.75
C GLY A 644 17.67 10.00 18.52
N ILE A 645 17.14 10.40 17.37
CA ILE A 645 17.14 9.63 16.13
C ILE A 645 18.51 9.67 15.45
N ASN A 646 19.03 8.49 15.12
CA ASN A 646 20.27 8.31 14.37
C ASN A 646 19.97 7.53 13.08
N GLN A 647 20.59 7.94 11.97
CA GLN A 647 20.45 7.29 10.68
C GLN A 647 21.78 6.66 10.25
N LEU A 648 21.79 5.33 10.15
CA LEU A 648 22.86 4.54 9.55
C LEU A 648 22.58 4.34 8.09
N SER A 649 23.52 4.71 7.21
CA SER A 649 23.46 4.46 5.78
C SER A 649 24.58 3.52 5.35
N ILE A 650 24.27 2.51 4.56
CA ILE A 650 25.23 1.61 3.93
C ILE A 650 25.19 1.89 2.43
N ARG A 651 26.31 2.37 1.88
CA ARG A 651 26.47 2.61 0.44
C ARG A 651 27.03 1.37 -0.22
N TRP A 652 26.32 0.88 -1.20
CA TRP A 652 26.71 -0.27 -2.01
C TRP A 652 27.50 0.17 -3.24
N PRO A 653 28.45 -0.63 -3.74
CA PRO A 653 29.12 -0.33 -5.00
C PRO A 653 28.12 -0.42 -6.14
N ASN A 654 28.31 0.47 -7.12
CA ASN A 654 27.61 0.38 -8.39
C ASN A 654 28.33 -0.63 -9.28
N VAL A 655 28.21 -1.92 -8.95
CA VAL A 655 28.86 -3.01 -9.70
C VAL A 655 27.96 -3.38 -10.87
N PRO A 656 28.49 -3.39 -12.10
CA PRO A 656 27.77 -3.97 -13.21
C PRO A 656 27.51 -5.45 -12.95
N HIS A 657 26.26 -5.82 -12.84
CA HIS A 657 25.89 -7.23 -12.76
C HIS A 657 26.24 -7.94 -14.06
N ASP A 658 26.61 -9.20 -13.98
CA ASP A 658 26.59 -10.09 -15.14
C ASP A 658 25.22 -10.01 -15.78
N ASP A 659 25.14 -10.22 -17.11
CA ASP A 659 23.92 -10.07 -17.89
C ASP A 659 22.69 -10.60 -17.11
N ARG A 660 21.89 -9.68 -16.57
CA ARG A 660 20.76 -9.99 -15.71
C ARG A 660 19.73 -10.84 -16.44
N ARG A 661 19.60 -10.68 -17.75
CA ARG A 661 18.70 -11.47 -18.59
C ARG A 661 19.16 -12.94 -18.64
N ALA A 662 20.46 -13.16 -18.82
CA ALA A 662 21.01 -14.51 -18.80
C ALA A 662 20.85 -15.18 -17.43
N GLN A 663 20.94 -14.42 -16.33
CA GLN A 663 20.66 -14.96 -14.99
C GLN A 663 19.18 -15.32 -14.83
N LEU A 664 18.27 -14.45 -15.21
CA LEU A 664 16.84 -14.72 -15.18
C LEU A 664 16.47 -15.97 -16.00
N ARG A 665 17.12 -16.15 -17.16
CA ARG A 665 16.94 -17.36 -17.95
C ARG A 665 17.37 -18.61 -17.21
N ARG A 666 18.56 -18.60 -16.61
CA ARG A 666 19.03 -19.74 -15.80
C ARG A 666 18.10 -20.02 -14.64
N ASP A 667 17.60 -19.00 -13.94
CA ASP A 667 16.65 -19.14 -12.85
C ASP A 667 15.33 -19.77 -13.33
N PHE A 668 14.85 -19.32 -14.49
CA PHE A 668 13.66 -19.87 -15.13
C PHE A 668 13.83 -21.35 -15.51
N GLU A 669 14.92 -21.68 -16.21
CA GLU A 669 15.26 -23.06 -16.62
C GLU A 669 15.45 -23.98 -15.42
N ALA A 670 15.98 -23.47 -14.31
CA ALA A 670 16.11 -24.20 -13.06
C ALA A 670 14.80 -24.34 -12.26
N GLY A 671 13.69 -23.78 -12.75
CA GLY A 671 12.42 -23.71 -12.01
C GLY A 671 12.51 -22.86 -10.75
N ALA A 672 13.56 -22.02 -10.65
CA ALA A 672 13.71 -21.10 -9.54
C ALA A 672 12.72 -19.94 -9.70
N ARG A 673 12.30 -19.39 -8.56
CA ARG A 673 11.42 -18.23 -8.57
C ARG A 673 12.20 -16.99 -9.00
N ILE A 674 11.67 -16.28 -9.98
CA ILE A 674 12.32 -15.15 -10.61
C ILE A 674 12.08 -13.88 -9.80
N ASP A 675 13.17 -13.23 -9.37
CA ASP A 675 13.16 -11.83 -8.91
C ASP A 675 13.77 -10.96 -10.01
N ILE A 676 12.93 -10.22 -10.70
CA ILE A 676 13.35 -9.41 -11.85
C ILE A 676 14.18 -8.19 -11.46
N ARG A 677 14.17 -7.81 -10.19
CA ARG A 677 14.86 -6.61 -9.71
C ARG A 677 16.37 -6.84 -9.63
N THR A 678 17.10 -5.75 -9.82
CA THR A 678 18.55 -5.75 -9.60
C THR A 678 18.86 -5.69 -8.10
N HIS A 679 19.73 -6.60 -7.64
CA HIS A 679 20.23 -6.61 -6.27
C HIS A 679 21.62 -6.00 -6.23
N PHE A 680 21.79 -4.91 -5.49
CA PHE A 680 23.10 -4.27 -5.30
C PHE A 680 23.91 -4.94 -4.18
N ALA A 681 23.22 -5.55 -3.20
CA ALA A 681 23.84 -6.32 -2.13
C ALA A 681 22.85 -7.30 -1.51
N HIS A 682 23.37 -8.26 -0.76
CA HIS A 682 22.61 -9.09 0.17
C HIS A 682 23.11 -8.86 1.60
N LEU A 683 22.18 -8.63 2.53
CA LEU A 683 22.47 -8.47 3.96
C LEU A 683 21.93 -9.67 4.72
N HIS A 684 22.80 -10.32 5.47
CA HIS A 684 22.43 -11.44 6.33
C HIS A 684 22.33 -11.03 7.80
N HIS A 685 23.17 -10.09 8.25
CA HIS A 685 23.24 -9.65 9.63
C HIS A 685 23.60 -8.16 9.67
N LEU A 686 22.93 -7.41 10.53
CA LEU A 686 23.27 -6.02 10.84
C LEU A 686 22.85 -5.71 12.27
N THR A 687 23.80 -5.61 13.17
CA THR A 687 23.52 -5.31 14.57
C THR A 687 24.34 -4.13 15.08
N LEU A 688 23.75 -3.40 16.01
CA LEU A 688 24.39 -2.39 16.82
C LEU A 688 24.55 -2.93 18.25
N SER A 689 25.70 -2.69 18.86
CA SER A 689 25.93 -2.95 20.27
C SER A 689 26.68 -1.79 20.90
N THR A 690 26.59 -1.62 22.21
CA THR A 690 27.48 -0.73 22.94
C THR A 690 28.91 -1.24 22.81
N ALA A 691 29.87 -0.34 22.55
CA ALA A 691 31.26 -0.72 22.57
C ALA A 691 31.63 -1.18 24.01
N ALA A 692 32.35 -2.29 24.09
CA ALA A 692 32.74 -2.90 25.37
C ALA A 692 33.66 -2.00 26.20
#